data_8930dc45fd309a05394ab118bef1eedf
#
_entry.id   8930dc45fd309a05394ab118bef1eedf
#
_cell.length_a   1.000
_cell.length_b   1.000
_cell.length_c   1.000
_cell.angle_alpha   90.00
_cell.angle_beta   90.00
_cell.angle_gamma   90.00
#
_symmetry.space_group_name_H-M   'P 1'
#
loop_
_entity.id
_entity.type
_entity.pdbx_description
1 polymer ?
#
loop_
_entity_poly.entity_id
_entity_poly.type
_entity_poly.pdbx_seq_one_letter_code
_entity_poly.pdbx_strand_id
1 'polypeptide(L)'
;MHPFPELLHRQRQHVLARLADQQSELLPLNDEEMTVLSFSDFVLKQVLSHSRFLQNIRQSEPKPDEWQHYTSWLAEDLASVVDEEHLMRVLRIFRHQMLVRAAWMQTLNVSTENETLQQLSQLAETLIVAARDWLYQQYCQSWGTPSDSEGNPQPLLVLGMGKLGGGELNFSSDIDLIFAYPENGVTRGGRKELDNAQFFTRLGQKLIRVLDQVTVDGFVYRVDMRLRPFGDSGPLVFSFSALEDYYQEQGRDWERYAMVKARIMGPDSLHYTDTLRRLLRPFVYRRYIDFSVIQSLRNMKNMIEREVRRRGLVDNIKLGAGGIREIEFITQVFQLIRGGREPALQSQSLLLAMKGIRELGLLPDEQVEQLEDSYLFLRRVENLLQSIDDQQTQTLPDDALNQTRLAWGMGFECWNDFYQALMQRMAMVHHVFTEQIGQDDEDDNQDTFDEIYITLWQGELSKDELAPYLPSQDEEIAQKIIHGILMFRHDLNKRTIGPRGRDVLDELMPKLLAKVGERADAGQVIERLTPLLLSIVSRTTYLELILEFDEVLTHVIRLCAASPMIAEQLARHPLLLDELLDPKSLYQPLPLTSYRDELRQYLMRVPEDDEEQQLEALRQFKQAQLLRIAAEDITGVLPVMKVSDHLTYLA
;
A
#
# COMPACT_ATOMS: atom_id res chain seq x y z
N MET A 1 -3.61 -29.80 -22.72
CA MET A 1 -2.22 -29.34 -22.85
C MET A 1 -1.85 -29.30 -24.32
N HIS A 2 -1.17 -28.25 -24.76
CA HIS A 2 -0.60 -28.17 -26.11
C HIS A 2 0.51 -29.22 -26.28
N PRO A 3 0.82 -29.64 -27.55
CA PRO A 3 1.88 -30.61 -27.80
C PRO A 3 3.21 -30.09 -27.20
N PHE A 4 4.01 -31.02 -26.71
CA PHE A 4 5.26 -30.66 -26.01
C PHE A 4 6.28 -30.09 -27.03
N PRO A 5 6.81 -28.87 -26.83
CA PRO A 5 7.66 -28.20 -27.80
C PRO A 5 8.99 -28.94 -28.07
N GLU A 6 9.54 -28.78 -29.28
CA GLU A 6 10.79 -29.45 -29.68
C GLU A 6 11.98 -29.12 -28.76
N LEU A 7 12.12 -27.89 -28.32
CA LEU A 7 13.18 -27.51 -27.38
C LEU A 7 13.07 -28.24 -26.03
N LEU A 8 11.84 -28.47 -25.55
CA LEU A 8 11.63 -29.26 -24.35
C LEU A 8 11.85 -30.76 -24.59
N HIS A 9 11.64 -31.25 -25.80
CA HIS A 9 12.05 -32.62 -26.15
C HIS A 9 13.58 -32.81 -26.10
N ARG A 10 14.35 -31.83 -26.49
CA ARG A 10 15.83 -31.85 -26.33
C ARG A 10 16.21 -31.79 -24.86
N GLN A 11 15.51 -31.01 -24.03
CA GLN A 11 15.74 -30.95 -22.59
C GLN A 11 15.46 -32.30 -21.91
N ARG A 12 14.47 -33.09 -22.39
CA ARG A 12 14.23 -34.46 -21.90
C ARG A 12 15.48 -35.38 -22.06
N GLN A 13 16.20 -35.26 -23.18
CA GLN A 13 17.43 -36.02 -23.39
C GLN A 13 18.53 -35.61 -22.40
N HIS A 14 18.62 -34.31 -22.08
CA HIS A 14 19.56 -33.81 -21.07
C HIS A 14 19.23 -34.33 -19.66
N VAL A 15 17.94 -34.33 -19.28
CA VAL A 15 17.46 -34.91 -18.01
C VAL A 15 17.84 -36.37 -17.88
N LEU A 16 17.56 -37.18 -18.93
CA LEU A 16 17.92 -38.60 -18.95
C LEU A 16 19.44 -38.85 -18.82
N ALA A 17 20.24 -38.04 -19.53
CA ALA A 17 21.71 -38.14 -19.43
C ALA A 17 22.20 -37.87 -18.01
N ARG A 18 21.72 -36.82 -17.34
CA ARG A 18 22.09 -36.47 -15.97
C ARG A 18 21.68 -37.54 -14.95
N LEU A 19 20.51 -38.15 -15.12
CA LEU A 19 20.05 -39.23 -14.25
C LEU A 19 20.86 -40.52 -14.47
N ALA A 20 21.23 -40.83 -15.72
CA ALA A 20 22.05 -41.97 -16.05
C ALA A 20 23.48 -41.82 -15.50
N ASP A 21 24.10 -40.65 -15.60
CA ASP A 21 25.43 -40.36 -15.07
C ASP A 21 25.51 -40.58 -13.55
N GLN A 22 24.44 -40.33 -12.81
CA GLN A 22 24.35 -40.54 -11.37
C GLN A 22 23.93 -41.96 -10.96
N GLN A 23 23.79 -42.90 -11.92
CA GLN A 23 23.30 -44.26 -11.69
C GLN A 23 22.00 -44.29 -10.88
N SER A 24 21.09 -43.40 -11.20
CA SER A 24 19.90 -43.13 -10.42
C SER A 24 18.91 -44.33 -10.49
N GLU A 25 18.51 -44.82 -9.31
CA GLU A 25 17.43 -45.81 -9.17
C GLU A 25 16.03 -45.26 -9.56
N LEU A 26 15.92 -43.99 -9.96
CA LEU A 26 14.68 -43.36 -10.32
C LEU A 26 14.13 -43.75 -11.71
N LEU A 27 14.96 -44.35 -12.56
CA LEU A 27 14.54 -44.80 -13.90
C LEU A 27 13.74 -46.12 -13.83
N PRO A 28 12.72 -46.31 -14.73
CA PRO A 28 12.28 -45.37 -15.74
C PRO A 28 11.37 -44.27 -15.18
N LEU A 29 11.31 -43.13 -15.88
CA LEU A 29 10.40 -42.03 -15.59
C LEU A 29 9.12 -42.17 -16.43
N ASN A 30 7.99 -41.74 -15.87
CA ASN A 30 6.74 -41.56 -16.63
C ASN A 30 6.74 -40.20 -17.36
N ASP A 31 5.71 -39.94 -18.18
CA ASP A 31 5.61 -38.73 -19.00
C ASP A 31 5.44 -37.44 -18.16
N GLU A 32 4.74 -37.48 -17.04
CA GLU A 32 4.55 -36.36 -16.13
C GLU A 32 5.84 -36.02 -15.43
N GLU A 33 6.54 -37.01 -14.86
CA GLU A 33 7.86 -36.87 -14.25
C GLU A 33 8.85 -36.24 -15.23
N MET A 34 8.88 -36.75 -16.46
CA MET A 34 9.75 -36.24 -17.49
C MET A 34 9.40 -34.80 -17.87
N THR A 35 8.12 -34.45 -17.89
CA THR A 35 7.65 -33.11 -18.18
C THR A 35 8.10 -32.12 -17.13
N VAL A 36 7.86 -32.42 -15.84
CA VAL A 36 8.24 -31.51 -14.71
C VAL A 36 9.75 -31.36 -14.61
N LEU A 37 10.49 -32.48 -14.73
CA LEU A 37 11.98 -32.43 -14.67
C LEU A 37 12.60 -31.69 -15.85
N SER A 38 11.92 -31.66 -17.02
CA SER A 38 12.37 -30.87 -18.17
C SER A 38 11.98 -29.39 -18.07
N PHE A 39 10.92 -29.08 -17.33
CA PHE A 39 10.43 -27.72 -17.12
C PHE A 39 11.26 -26.97 -16.08
N SER A 40 11.58 -27.60 -14.94
CA SER A 40 12.24 -26.94 -13.79
C SER A 40 13.62 -27.55 -13.50
N ASP A 41 14.65 -26.74 -13.68
CA ASP A 41 16.02 -27.10 -13.30
C ASP A 41 16.17 -27.20 -11.78
N PHE A 42 15.39 -26.40 -11.01
CA PHE A 42 15.29 -26.51 -9.56
C PHE A 42 14.78 -27.92 -9.16
N VAL A 43 13.65 -28.36 -9.70
CA VAL A 43 13.10 -29.69 -9.38
C VAL A 43 14.09 -30.78 -9.75
N LEU A 44 14.70 -30.72 -10.93
CA LEU A 44 15.71 -31.69 -11.36
C LEU A 44 16.88 -31.74 -10.36
N LYS A 45 17.40 -30.60 -9.95
CA LYS A 45 18.52 -30.51 -8.97
C LYS A 45 18.13 -31.10 -7.62
N GLN A 46 16.92 -30.80 -7.12
CA GLN A 46 16.45 -31.32 -5.84
C GLN A 46 16.23 -32.84 -5.88
N VAL A 47 15.68 -33.38 -6.97
CA VAL A 47 15.46 -34.82 -7.16
C VAL A 47 16.80 -35.57 -7.29
N LEU A 48 17.78 -34.98 -7.97
CA LEU A 48 19.13 -35.56 -8.06
C LEU A 48 19.86 -35.58 -6.69
N SER A 49 19.65 -34.51 -5.87
CA SER A 49 20.27 -34.46 -4.52
C SER A 49 19.50 -35.32 -3.51
N HIS A 50 18.21 -35.49 -3.66
CA HIS A 50 17.30 -36.19 -2.75
C HIS A 50 16.31 -37.06 -3.51
N SER A 51 16.72 -38.25 -3.97
CA SER A 51 15.88 -39.18 -4.75
C SER A 51 14.54 -39.53 -4.09
N ARG A 52 14.47 -39.46 -2.76
CA ARG A 52 13.26 -39.65 -1.97
C ARG A 52 12.12 -38.68 -2.32
N PHE A 53 12.44 -37.47 -2.83
CA PHE A 53 11.38 -36.51 -3.18
C PHE A 53 10.49 -37.03 -4.30
N LEU A 54 11.08 -37.60 -5.35
CA LEU A 54 10.31 -38.23 -6.41
C LEU A 54 9.61 -39.52 -5.96
N GLN A 55 10.27 -40.30 -5.09
CA GLN A 55 9.64 -41.48 -4.50
C GLN A 55 8.41 -41.11 -3.66
N ASN A 56 8.48 -40.04 -2.90
CA ASN A 56 7.33 -39.52 -2.12
C ASN A 56 6.19 -39.05 -3.03
N ILE A 57 6.48 -38.43 -4.17
CA ILE A 57 5.45 -38.04 -5.16
C ILE A 57 4.78 -39.31 -5.76
N ARG A 58 5.57 -40.31 -6.10
CA ARG A 58 5.04 -41.63 -6.60
C ARG A 58 4.15 -42.35 -5.58
N GLN A 59 4.44 -42.20 -4.28
CA GLN A 59 3.65 -42.80 -3.20
C GLN A 59 2.39 -42.00 -2.87
N SER A 60 2.49 -40.68 -2.93
CA SER A 60 1.40 -39.76 -2.63
C SER A 60 1.45 -38.59 -3.59
N GLU A 61 0.56 -38.63 -4.58
CA GLU A 61 0.43 -37.58 -5.58
C GLU A 61 0.13 -36.21 -4.91
N PRO A 62 0.79 -35.11 -5.35
CA PRO A 62 0.55 -33.77 -4.80
C PRO A 62 -0.91 -33.33 -5.02
N LYS A 63 -1.51 -32.69 -3.98
CA LYS A 63 -2.88 -32.19 -4.01
C LYS A 63 -2.93 -30.71 -3.61
N PRO A 64 -3.88 -29.94 -4.19
CA PRO A 64 -4.01 -28.51 -3.89
C PRO A 64 -4.28 -28.15 -2.43
N ASP A 65 -4.87 -29.06 -1.65
CA ASP A 65 -5.24 -28.84 -0.25
C ASP A 65 -4.23 -29.42 0.77
N GLU A 66 -3.12 -30.00 0.31
CA GLU A 66 -2.12 -30.65 1.18
C GLU A 66 -1.44 -29.72 2.18
N TRP A 67 -1.49 -28.40 1.93
CA TRP A 67 -0.95 -27.41 2.87
C TRP A 67 -1.58 -27.49 4.27
N GLN A 68 -2.77 -28.02 4.38
CA GLN A 68 -3.45 -28.25 5.68
C GLN A 68 -2.68 -29.23 6.56
N HIS A 69 -1.82 -30.06 5.99
CA HIS A 69 -1.01 -31.04 6.69
C HIS A 69 0.43 -30.61 6.96
N TYR A 70 0.90 -29.48 6.43
CA TYR A 70 2.28 -29.04 6.55
C TYR A 70 2.76 -28.96 8.00
N THR A 71 1.92 -28.44 8.89
CA THR A 71 2.27 -28.35 10.32
C THR A 71 2.46 -29.72 10.96
N SER A 72 1.60 -30.71 10.66
CA SER A 72 1.71 -32.06 11.18
C SER A 72 2.91 -32.81 10.62
N TRP A 73 3.15 -32.72 9.30
CA TRP A 73 4.30 -33.34 8.66
C TRP A 73 5.63 -32.77 9.17
N LEU A 74 5.73 -31.45 9.29
CA LEU A 74 6.93 -30.82 9.84
C LEU A 74 7.14 -31.17 11.33
N ALA A 75 6.08 -31.29 12.11
CA ALA A 75 6.18 -31.70 13.52
C ALA A 75 6.75 -33.12 13.68
N GLU A 76 6.41 -34.05 12.77
CA GLU A 76 6.99 -35.40 12.75
C GLU A 76 8.51 -35.35 12.47
N ASP A 77 8.93 -34.55 11.49
CA ASP A 77 10.36 -34.37 11.17
C ASP A 77 11.14 -33.70 12.35
N LEU A 78 10.51 -32.71 13.01
CA LEU A 78 11.11 -32.00 14.12
C LEU A 78 11.23 -32.82 15.41
N ALA A 79 10.47 -33.91 15.57
CA ALA A 79 10.51 -34.76 16.76
C ALA A 79 11.92 -35.34 17.03
N SER A 80 12.74 -35.48 15.98
CA SER A 80 14.12 -36.00 16.07
C SER A 80 15.20 -34.92 16.23
N VAL A 81 14.83 -33.63 16.21
CA VAL A 81 15.78 -32.52 16.23
C VAL A 81 16.33 -32.29 17.62
N VAL A 82 17.68 -32.29 17.72
CA VAL A 82 18.41 -32.20 19.02
C VAL A 82 19.12 -30.85 19.21
N ASP A 83 19.48 -30.15 18.12
CA ASP A 83 20.23 -28.89 18.14
C ASP A 83 19.85 -27.96 16.98
N GLU A 84 20.39 -26.72 16.99
CA GLU A 84 20.10 -25.69 15.97
C GLU A 84 20.58 -26.12 14.57
N GLU A 85 21.69 -26.83 14.43
CA GLU A 85 22.20 -27.26 13.14
C GLU A 85 21.27 -28.29 12.49
N HIS A 86 20.81 -29.24 13.30
CA HIS A 86 19.81 -30.22 12.87
C HIS A 86 18.47 -29.56 12.52
N LEU A 87 18.03 -28.58 13.32
CA LEU A 87 16.83 -27.76 12.99
C LEU A 87 16.97 -27.11 11.61
N MET A 88 18.09 -26.42 11.37
CA MET A 88 18.36 -25.73 10.11
C MET A 88 18.30 -26.69 8.91
N ARG A 89 18.81 -27.89 9.06
CA ARG A 89 18.77 -28.92 8.01
C ARG A 89 17.36 -29.43 7.76
N VAL A 90 16.61 -29.77 8.80
CA VAL A 90 15.23 -30.28 8.66
C VAL A 90 14.33 -29.26 7.97
N LEU A 91 14.38 -27.99 8.38
CA LEU A 91 13.58 -26.93 7.77
C LEU A 91 13.87 -26.75 6.28
N ARG A 92 15.15 -26.82 5.87
CA ARG A 92 15.56 -26.67 4.45
C ARG A 92 15.09 -27.84 3.59
N ILE A 93 15.26 -29.02 4.08
CA ILE A 93 14.83 -30.23 3.38
C ILE A 93 13.30 -30.25 3.22
N PHE A 94 12.58 -29.91 4.30
CA PHE A 94 11.12 -29.81 4.25
C PHE A 94 10.65 -28.74 3.23
N ARG A 95 11.26 -27.53 3.28
CA ARG A 95 10.98 -26.48 2.28
C ARG A 95 11.16 -27.00 0.85
N HIS A 96 12.31 -27.59 0.55
CA HIS A 96 12.60 -28.08 -0.80
C HIS A 96 11.62 -29.17 -1.25
N GLN A 97 11.26 -30.08 -0.36
CA GLN A 97 10.27 -31.12 -0.67
C GLN A 97 8.90 -30.51 -1.01
N MET A 98 8.42 -29.54 -0.23
CA MET A 98 7.13 -28.89 -0.49
C MET A 98 7.17 -28.00 -1.74
N LEU A 99 8.29 -27.29 -2.01
CA LEU A 99 8.45 -26.54 -3.25
C LEU A 99 8.50 -27.45 -4.50
N VAL A 100 9.12 -28.62 -4.41
CA VAL A 100 9.07 -29.61 -5.50
C VAL A 100 7.63 -30.05 -5.77
N ARG A 101 6.82 -30.29 -4.74
CA ARG A 101 5.39 -30.63 -4.88
C ARG A 101 4.59 -29.48 -5.47
N ALA A 102 4.82 -28.24 -5.03
CA ALA A 102 4.16 -27.05 -5.57
C ALA A 102 4.50 -26.81 -7.05
N ALA A 103 5.79 -26.90 -7.42
CA ALA A 103 6.23 -26.81 -8.82
C ALA A 103 5.63 -27.91 -9.69
N TRP A 104 5.47 -29.10 -9.12
CA TRP A 104 4.83 -30.26 -9.78
C TRP A 104 3.39 -29.93 -10.17
N MET A 105 2.59 -29.51 -9.18
CA MET A 105 1.19 -29.17 -9.39
C MET A 105 1.00 -28.01 -10.37
N GLN A 106 1.85 -26.99 -10.26
CA GLN A 106 1.78 -25.82 -11.11
C GLN A 106 2.15 -26.13 -12.57
N THR A 107 3.22 -26.93 -12.78
CA THR A 107 3.65 -27.33 -14.12
C THR A 107 2.59 -28.20 -14.82
N LEU A 108 1.94 -29.10 -14.08
CA LEU A 108 0.91 -29.99 -14.62
C LEU A 108 -0.50 -29.38 -14.60
N ASN A 109 -0.67 -28.13 -14.17
CA ASN A 109 -1.97 -27.47 -14.02
C ASN A 109 -2.95 -28.22 -13.09
N VAL A 110 -2.45 -28.84 -12.03
CA VAL A 110 -3.26 -29.49 -11.00
C VAL A 110 -3.82 -28.49 -10.01
N SER A 111 -3.08 -27.41 -9.71
CA SER A 111 -3.52 -26.32 -8.83
C SER A 111 -3.87 -25.04 -9.61
N THR A 112 -4.86 -24.33 -9.13
CA THR A 112 -5.13 -22.94 -9.53
C THR A 112 -4.06 -22.01 -8.97
N GLU A 113 -3.92 -20.81 -9.53
CA GLU A 113 -2.93 -19.87 -9.04
C GLU A 113 -3.20 -19.44 -7.59
N ASN A 114 -4.46 -19.22 -7.22
CA ASN A 114 -4.83 -18.88 -5.85
C ASN A 114 -4.44 -19.99 -4.84
N GLU A 115 -4.65 -21.25 -5.19
CA GLU A 115 -4.23 -22.40 -4.37
C GLU A 115 -2.69 -22.45 -4.25
N THR A 116 -1.96 -22.20 -5.33
CA THR A 116 -0.49 -22.13 -5.32
C THR A 116 0.02 -21.02 -4.38
N LEU A 117 -0.54 -19.82 -4.45
CA LEU A 117 -0.19 -18.69 -3.57
C LEU A 117 -0.46 -19.02 -2.09
N GLN A 118 -1.60 -19.68 -1.82
CA GLN A 118 -1.96 -20.12 -0.48
C GLN A 118 -1.00 -21.18 0.05
N GLN A 119 -0.65 -22.19 -0.77
CA GLN A 119 0.32 -23.22 -0.39
C GLN A 119 1.69 -22.64 -0.05
N LEU A 120 2.22 -21.74 -0.89
CA LEU A 120 3.51 -21.12 -0.68
C LEU A 120 3.52 -20.25 0.58
N SER A 121 2.45 -19.52 0.83
CA SER A 121 2.30 -18.70 2.03
C SER A 121 2.19 -19.54 3.29
N GLN A 122 1.42 -20.63 3.24
CA GLN A 122 1.27 -21.55 4.37
C GLN A 122 2.55 -22.31 4.67
N LEU A 123 3.33 -22.67 3.63
CA LEU A 123 4.66 -23.26 3.81
C LEU A 123 5.58 -22.31 4.59
N ALA A 124 5.63 -21.03 4.19
CA ALA A 124 6.44 -20.04 4.87
C ALA A 124 6.01 -19.84 6.33
N GLU A 125 4.70 -19.68 6.56
CA GLU A 125 4.14 -19.55 7.90
C GLU A 125 4.48 -20.75 8.79
N THR A 126 4.30 -21.98 8.27
CA THR A 126 4.62 -23.22 9.00
C THR A 126 6.10 -23.29 9.40
N LEU A 127 7.01 -22.94 8.49
CA LEU A 127 8.45 -22.95 8.75
C LEU A 127 8.87 -21.87 9.75
N ILE A 128 8.32 -20.66 9.65
CA ILE A 128 8.58 -19.55 10.57
C ILE A 128 8.12 -19.90 11.99
N VAL A 129 6.88 -20.37 12.11
CA VAL A 129 6.27 -20.71 13.41
C VAL A 129 7.00 -21.87 14.06
N ALA A 130 7.30 -22.93 13.32
CA ALA A 130 8.03 -24.09 13.84
C ALA A 130 9.45 -23.72 14.31
N ALA A 131 10.17 -22.90 13.54
CA ALA A 131 11.50 -22.40 13.93
C ALA A 131 11.41 -21.54 15.19
N ARG A 132 10.46 -20.57 15.25
CA ARG A 132 10.23 -19.72 16.40
C ARG A 132 9.94 -20.53 17.66
N ASP A 133 9.02 -21.48 17.59
CA ASP A 133 8.53 -22.23 18.74
C ASP A 133 9.60 -23.18 19.27
N TRP A 134 10.37 -23.83 18.38
CA TRP A 134 11.50 -24.67 18.78
C TRP A 134 12.59 -23.85 19.49
N LEU A 135 12.98 -22.72 18.91
CA LEU A 135 13.99 -21.83 19.50
C LEU A 135 13.49 -21.25 20.84
N TYR A 136 12.23 -20.83 20.93
CA TYR A 136 11.64 -20.30 22.17
C TYR A 136 11.73 -21.32 23.29
N GLN A 137 11.36 -22.58 23.04
CA GLN A 137 11.45 -23.65 24.04
C GLN A 137 12.91 -23.89 24.51
N GLN A 138 13.88 -23.94 23.59
CA GLN A 138 15.28 -24.11 23.93
C GLN A 138 15.82 -22.95 24.78
N TYR A 139 15.40 -21.74 24.46
CA TYR A 139 15.89 -20.55 25.18
C TYR A 139 15.20 -20.35 26.52
N CYS A 140 13.93 -20.75 26.68
CA CYS A 140 13.28 -20.79 27.98
C CYS A 140 14.01 -21.75 28.97
N GLN A 141 14.51 -22.89 28.48
CA GLN A 141 15.29 -23.80 29.31
C GLN A 141 16.61 -23.17 29.76
N SER A 142 17.24 -22.35 28.89
CA SER A 142 18.57 -21.77 29.16
C SER A 142 18.49 -20.47 29.96
N TRP A 143 17.54 -19.58 29.64
CA TRP A 143 17.46 -18.20 30.15
C TRP A 143 16.22 -17.92 31.00
N GLY A 144 15.34 -18.91 31.19
CA GLY A 144 14.04 -18.72 31.83
C GLY A 144 12.97 -18.24 30.85
N THR A 145 11.73 -18.29 31.30
CA THR A 145 10.55 -17.94 30.51
C THR A 145 10.27 -16.44 30.61
N PRO A 146 10.25 -15.67 29.50
CA PRO A 146 9.88 -14.27 29.52
C PRO A 146 8.46 -14.13 30.05
N SER A 147 8.26 -13.23 31.01
CA SER A 147 7.01 -13.11 31.76
C SER A 147 6.62 -11.64 31.92
N ASP A 148 5.30 -11.39 32.02
CA ASP A 148 4.75 -10.09 32.39
C ASP A 148 4.92 -9.82 33.90
N SER A 149 4.37 -8.70 34.37
CA SER A 149 4.38 -8.30 35.78
C SER A 149 3.65 -9.31 36.69
N GLU A 150 2.63 -10.02 36.19
CA GLU A 150 1.84 -11.03 36.91
C GLU A 150 2.52 -12.42 36.88
N GLY A 151 3.48 -12.63 36.00
CA GLY A 151 4.20 -13.90 35.84
C GLY A 151 3.66 -14.79 34.72
N ASN A 152 2.81 -14.29 33.86
CA ASN A 152 2.30 -15.03 32.72
C ASN A 152 3.37 -15.08 31.62
N PRO A 153 3.55 -16.23 30.93
CA PRO A 153 4.50 -16.36 29.83
C PRO A 153 4.17 -15.40 28.68
N GLN A 154 5.18 -14.76 28.13
CA GLN A 154 5.08 -13.86 26.97
C GLN A 154 5.61 -14.52 25.70
N PRO A 155 4.86 -14.52 24.58
CA PRO A 155 5.34 -15.05 23.30
C PRO A 155 6.12 -14.01 22.50
N LEU A 156 6.95 -14.48 21.55
CA LEU A 156 7.38 -13.68 20.41
C LEU A 156 6.32 -13.75 19.31
N LEU A 157 5.77 -12.61 18.94
CA LEU A 157 4.86 -12.48 17.82
C LEU A 157 5.64 -12.09 16.56
N VAL A 158 5.37 -12.79 15.47
CA VAL A 158 5.98 -12.52 14.17
C VAL A 158 4.88 -12.01 13.24
N LEU A 159 5.01 -10.77 12.78
CA LEU A 159 4.15 -10.21 11.76
C LEU A 159 4.80 -10.47 10.39
N GLY A 160 4.07 -11.17 9.51
CA GLY A 160 4.39 -11.24 8.10
C GLY A 160 3.82 -10.03 7.39
N MET A 161 4.65 -9.38 6.59
CA MET A 161 4.31 -8.18 5.84
C MET A 161 4.18 -8.50 4.34
N GLY A 162 3.77 -7.53 3.55
CA GLY A 162 3.72 -7.64 2.11
C GLY A 162 2.96 -8.88 1.60
N LYS A 163 3.54 -9.62 0.66
CA LYS A 163 2.94 -10.83 0.06
C LYS A 163 2.71 -11.94 1.08
N LEU A 164 3.60 -12.11 2.05
CA LEU A 164 3.43 -13.12 3.11
C LEU A 164 2.24 -12.78 4.00
N GLY A 165 2.11 -11.53 4.42
CA GLY A 165 0.99 -11.07 5.23
C GLY A 165 -0.36 -11.21 4.51
N GLY A 166 -0.39 -10.93 3.21
CA GLY A 166 -1.55 -11.10 2.34
C GLY A 166 -1.95 -12.55 2.07
N GLY A 167 -1.10 -13.53 2.40
CA GLY A 167 -1.32 -14.92 2.02
C GLY A 167 -1.06 -15.18 0.52
N GLU A 168 -0.19 -14.39 -0.08
CA GLU A 168 0.04 -14.30 -1.53
C GLU A 168 1.53 -14.43 -1.88
N LEU A 169 2.28 -15.28 -1.15
CA LEU A 169 3.72 -15.41 -1.33
C LEU A 169 4.07 -16.07 -2.68
N ASN A 170 5.19 -15.69 -3.27
CA ASN A 170 5.71 -16.27 -4.49
C ASN A 170 6.55 -17.51 -4.22
N PHE A 171 6.85 -18.25 -5.31
CA PHE A 171 7.71 -19.44 -5.27
C PHE A 171 9.09 -19.13 -4.69
N SER A 172 9.77 -18.09 -5.16
CA SER A 172 11.04 -17.61 -4.61
C SER A 172 10.90 -16.15 -4.19
N SER A 173 10.56 -15.91 -2.94
CA SER A 173 10.33 -14.58 -2.38
C SER A 173 11.19 -14.36 -1.14
N ASP A 174 11.52 -13.09 -0.89
CA ASP A 174 11.91 -12.66 0.43
C ASP A 174 10.67 -12.63 1.33
N ILE A 175 10.89 -12.75 2.63
CA ILE A 175 9.85 -12.58 3.65
C ILE A 175 10.15 -11.33 4.46
N ASP A 176 9.22 -10.38 4.41
CA ASP A 176 9.29 -9.16 5.22
C ASP A 176 8.67 -9.45 6.58
N LEU A 177 9.42 -9.22 7.67
CA LEU A 177 8.98 -9.54 9.03
C LEU A 177 9.10 -8.34 9.97
N ILE A 178 8.20 -8.28 10.96
CA ILE A 178 8.32 -7.42 12.14
C ILE A 178 8.12 -8.28 13.38
N PHE A 179 8.97 -8.08 14.40
CA PHE A 179 8.89 -8.81 15.65
C PHE A 179 8.32 -7.96 16.76
N ALA A 180 7.36 -8.53 17.51
CA ALA A 180 6.73 -7.88 18.64
C ALA A 180 6.56 -8.82 19.83
N TYR A 181 6.41 -8.24 21.03
CA TYR A 181 6.03 -8.95 22.24
C TYR A 181 5.06 -8.09 23.06
N PRO A 182 4.17 -8.73 23.88
CA PRO A 182 3.10 -7.99 24.53
C PRO A 182 3.58 -6.94 25.52
N GLU A 183 4.35 -7.32 26.56
CA GLU A 183 4.69 -6.46 27.68
C GLU A 183 6.15 -6.55 28.09
N ASN A 184 6.67 -5.44 28.62
CA ASN A 184 7.96 -5.42 29.27
C ASN A 184 7.91 -6.25 30.57
N GLY A 185 9.01 -6.88 30.90
CA GLY A 185 9.11 -7.73 32.08
C GLY A 185 10.46 -8.43 32.11
N VAL A 186 10.57 -9.50 32.90
CA VAL A 186 11.81 -10.26 33.06
C VAL A 186 11.56 -11.75 32.92
N THR A 187 12.61 -12.50 32.53
CA THR A 187 12.52 -13.95 32.48
C THR A 187 12.49 -14.56 33.89
N ARG A 188 11.67 -15.61 34.05
CA ARG A 188 11.54 -16.36 35.34
C ARG A 188 12.04 -17.79 35.15
N GLY A 189 12.63 -18.35 36.22
CA GLY A 189 13.06 -19.74 36.24
C GLY A 189 14.41 -20.02 35.60
N GLY A 190 15.10 -18.99 35.06
CA GLY A 190 16.45 -19.10 34.50
C GLY A 190 17.54 -18.94 35.57
N ARG A 191 18.82 -19.20 35.19
CA ARG A 191 19.99 -18.98 36.04
C ARG A 191 20.25 -17.49 36.32
N LYS A 192 19.87 -16.63 35.43
CA LYS A 192 20.01 -15.17 35.50
C LYS A 192 18.77 -14.55 34.86
N GLU A 193 18.18 -13.57 35.52
CA GLU A 193 17.10 -12.78 34.97
C GLU A 193 17.58 -11.94 33.79
N LEU A 194 16.81 -11.96 32.71
CA LEU A 194 16.99 -11.10 31.52
C LEU A 194 15.74 -10.28 31.33
N ASP A 195 15.90 -9.05 30.87
CA ASP A 195 14.75 -8.26 30.39
C ASP A 195 14.10 -8.95 29.19
N ASN A 196 12.78 -8.89 29.09
CA ASN A 196 12.03 -9.45 27.96
C ASN A 196 12.54 -8.90 26.60
N ALA A 197 12.89 -7.61 26.53
CA ALA A 197 13.47 -7.00 25.34
C ALA A 197 14.81 -7.69 24.94
N GLN A 198 15.67 -8.01 25.90
CA GLN A 198 16.94 -8.71 25.63
C GLN A 198 16.69 -10.16 25.21
N PHE A 199 15.77 -10.86 25.88
CA PHE A 199 15.41 -12.24 25.53
C PHE A 199 14.88 -12.31 24.10
N PHE A 200 13.89 -11.49 23.74
CA PHE A 200 13.27 -11.51 22.44
C PHE A 200 14.20 -11.00 21.32
N THR A 201 15.09 -10.04 21.62
CA THR A 201 16.11 -9.61 20.65
C THR A 201 17.04 -10.77 20.28
N ARG A 202 17.53 -11.54 21.27
CA ARG A 202 18.36 -12.71 21.01
C ARG A 202 17.62 -13.81 20.28
N LEU A 203 16.37 -14.07 20.65
CA LEU A 203 15.51 -15.05 19.97
C LEU A 203 15.27 -14.63 18.51
N GLY A 204 14.94 -13.36 18.26
CA GLY A 204 14.73 -12.82 16.91
C GLY A 204 15.99 -12.92 16.03
N GLN A 205 17.16 -12.59 16.58
CA GLN A 205 18.44 -12.75 15.87
C GLN A 205 18.70 -14.21 15.45
N LYS A 206 18.37 -15.14 16.33
CA LYS A 206 18.52 -16.57 16.04
C LYS A 206 17.49 -17.06 15.03
N LEU A 207 16.25 -16.60 15.13
CA LEU A 207 15.20 -16.93 14.17
C LEU A 207 15.60 -16.48 12.76
N ILE A 208 16.06 -15.25 12.61
CA ILE A 208 16.57 -14.74 11.32
C ILE A 208 17.69 -15.63 10.81
N ARG A 209 18.68 -15.93 11.67
CA ARG A 209 19.81 -16.79 11.29
C ARG A 209 19.36 -18.18 10.81
N VAL A 210 18.43 -18.82 11.52
CA VAL A 210 17.92 -20.15 11.17
C VAL A 210 17.23 -20.13 9.81
N LEU A 211 16.50 -19.07 9.50
CA LEU A 211 15.75 -18.94 8.23
C LEU A 211 16.66 -18.53 7.06
N ASP A 212 17.53 -17.54 7.25
CA ASP A 212 18.24 -16.83 6.17
C ASP A 212 19.63 -17.42 5.87
N GLN A 213 20.31 -18.00 6.86
CA GLN A 213 21.68 -18.48 6.66
C GLN A 213 21.76 -19.54 5.55
N VAL A 214 22.64 -19.32 4.57
CA VAL A 214 22.93 -20.30 3.52
C VAL A 214 23.83 -21.42 4.10
N THR A 215 23.40 -22.66 3.92
CA THR A 215 24.15 -23.87 4.30
C THR A 215 24.40 -24.79 3.09
N VAL A 216 24.96 -25.95 3.29
CA VAL A 216 25.08 -26.96 2.22
C VAL A 216 23.73 -27.41 1.67
N ASP A 217 22.68 -27.37 2.52
CA ASP A 217 21.32 -27.69 2.15
C ASP A 217 20.53 -26.45 1.65
N GLY A 218 21.19 -25.30 1.36
CA GLY A 218 20.59 -24.06 0.91
C GLY A 218 20.13 -23.16 2.07
N PHE A 219 19.04 -22.42 1.87
CA PHE A 219 18.41 -21.51 2.84
C PHE A 219 16.91 -21.85 2.98
N VAL A 220 16.26 -21.30 4.02
CA VAL A 220 14.80 -21.41 4.15
C VAL A 220 14.12 -20.24 3.43
N TYR A 221 14.35 -19.00 3.90
CA TYR A 221 13.91 -17.77 3.25
C TYR A 221 14.90 -16.65 3.50
N ARG A 222 15.08 -15.76 2.53
CA ARG A 222 15.74 -14.46 2.74
C ARG A 222 14.82 -13.60 3.61
N VAL A 223 15.33 -13.07 4.73
CA VAL A 223 14.56 -12.33 5.71
C VAL A 223 14.85 -10.84 5.58
N ASP A 224 13.80 -10.04 5.32
CA ASP A 224 13.88 -8.59 5.31
C ASP A 224 13.19 -7.99 6.55
N MET A 225 13.95 -7.21 7.32
CA MET A 225 13.46 -6.55 8.53
C MET A 225 13.32 -5.03 8.38
N ARG A 226 13.50 -4.49 7.16
CA ARG A 226 13.53 -3.03 6.92
C ARG A 226 12.18 -2.33 7.12
N LEU A 227 11.07 -3.08 7.07
CA LEU A 227 9.73 -2.54 7.33
C LEU A 227 9.43 -2.33 8.82
N ARG A 228 10.35 -2.73 9.74
CA ARG A 228 10.17 -2.48 11.18
C ARG A 228 10.30 -0.98 11.51
N PRO A 229 9.72 -0.51 12.63
CA PRO A 229 9.90 0.86 13.11
C PRO A 229 11.36 1.29 13.13
N PHE A 230 11.65 2.50 12.64
CA PHE A 230 12.99 3.07 12.42
C PHE A 230 13.88 2.31 11.41
N GLY A 231 13.37 1.31 10.70
CA GLY A 231 14.14 0.53 9.74
C GLY A 231 15.39 -0.12 10.36
N ASP A 232 16.52 -0.04 9.66
CA ASP A 232 17.78 -0.66 10.13
C ASP A 232 18.38 0.00 11.38
N SER A 233 17.98 1.23 11.69
CA SER A 233 18.47 1.97 12.86
C SER A 233 17.70 1.64 14.15
N GLY A 234 16.53 0.98 14.04
CA GLY A 234 15.67 0.67 15.17
C GLY A 234 15.97 -0.64 15.86
N PRO A 235 15.39 -0.86 17.04
CA PRO A 235 15.44 -2.16 17.71
C PRO A 235 14.93 -3.28 16.80
N LEU A 236 15.36 -4.51 17.06
CA LEU A 236 14.90 -5.67 16.29
C LEU A 236 13.50 -6.11 16.70
N VAL A 237 13.14 -5.91 17.97
CA VAL A 237 11.88 -6.38 18.56
C VAL A 237 11.26 -5.24 19.37
N PHE A 238 9.94 -5.09 19.30
CA PHE A 238 9.19 -4.03 19.97
C PHE A 238 8.16 -4.59 20.94
N SER A 239 7.99 -3.94 22.11
CA SER A 239 6.80 -4.16 22.93
C SER A 239 5.55 -3.53 22.24
N PHE A 240 4.36 -3.97 22.60
CA PHE A 240 3.13 -3.39 22.06
C PHE A 240 3.02 -1.89 22.34
N SER A 241 3.41 -1.45 23.55
CA SER A 241 3.44 -0.02 23.88
C SER A 241 4.40 0.76 22.99
N ALA A 242 5.60 0.24 22.76
CA ALA A 242 6.57 0.90 21.88
C ALA A 242 6.13 0.95 20.42
N LEU A 243 5.39 -0.07 19.92
CA LEU A 243 4.77 -0.03 18.61
C LEU A 243 3.67 1.03 18.52
N GLU A 244 2.82 1.12 19.55
CA GLU A 244 1.74 2.10 19.63
C GLU A 244 2.29 3.52 19.60
N ASP A 245 3.25 3.83 20.49
CA ASP A 245 3.90 5.14 20.57
C ASP A 245 4.53 5.53 19.22
N TYR A 246 5.25 4.58 18.58
CA TYR A 246 5.89 4.84 17.28
C TYR A 246 4.87 5.17 16.19
N TYR A 247 3.83 4.33 16.01
CA TYR A 247 2.88 4.53 14.92
C TYR A 247 1.93 5.71 15.16
N GLN A 248 1.72 6.12 16.40
CA GLN A 248 0.95 7.33 16.72
C GLN A 248 1.76 8.62 16.46
N GLU A 249 3.05 8.63 16.83
CA GLU A 249 3.85 9.85 16.78
C GLU A 249 4.71 10.02 15.53
N GLN A 250 5.22 8.91 14.97
CA GLN A 250 6.27 8.91 13.95
C GLN A 250 5.93 8.07 12.71
N GLY A 251 4.82 7.34 12.72
CA GLY A 251 4.42 6.48 11.61
C GLY A 251 4.23 7.26 10.31
N ARG A 252 4.86 6.79 9.23
CA ARG A 252 4.86 7.43 7.91
C ARG A 252 3.82 6.80 7.00
N ASP A 253 3.42 7.52 5.94
CA ASP A 253 2.39 7.05 5.00
C ASP A 253 2.80 5.75 4.27
N TRP A 254 4.07 5.59 3.91
CA TRP A 254 4.55 4.35 3.29
C TRP A 254 4.50 3.14 4.27
N GLU A 255 4.71 3.36 5.57
CA GLU A 255 4.54 2.32 6.60
C GLU A 255 3.07 1.98 6.78
N ARG A 256 2.21 2.98 6.72
CA ARG A 256 0.76 2.79 6.73
C ARG A 256 0.30 1.94 5.54
N TYR A 257 0.82 2.22 4.34
CA TYR A 257 0.59 1.42 3.14
C TYR A 257 1.04 -0.04 3.33
N ALA A 258 2.25 -0.24 3.87
CA ALA A 258 2.78 -1.58 4.12
C ALA A 258 1.96 -2.35 5.18
N MET A 259 1.47 -1.65 6.22
CA MET A 259 0.70 -2.25 7.31
C MET A 259 -0.68 -2.77 6.92
N VAL A 260 -1.23 -2.36 5.78
CA VAL A 260 -2.49 -2.93 5.23
C VAL A 260 -2.39 -4.46 5.13
N LYS A 261 -1.23 -4.99 4.75
CA LYS A 261 -0.98 -6.43 4.58
C LYS A 261 -0.39 -7.11 5.83
N ALA A 262 -0.24 -6.41 6.95
CA ALA A 262 0.34 -7.00 8.16
C ALA A 262 -0.55 -8.09 8.76
N ARG A 263 0.00 -9.29 8.97
CA ARG A 263 -0.68 -10.44 9.58
C ARG A 263 0.24 -11.16 10.54
N ILE A 264 -0.27 -11.53 11.71
CA ILE A 264 0.46 -12.34 12.68
C ILE A 264 0.54 -13.77 12.19
N MET A 265 1.75 -14.35 12.27
CA MET A 265 2.02 -15.72 11.86
C MET A 265 1.72 -16.71 12.99
N GLY A 266 0.99 -17.75 12.65
CA GLY A 266 0.65 -18.87 13.54
C GLY A 266 -0.66 -18.68 14.32
N PRO A 267 -1.03 -19.70 15.10
CA PRO A 267 -2.26 -19.68 15.90
C PRO A 267 -2.15 -18.69 17.07
N ASP A 268 -3.25 -17.97 17.33
CA ASP A 268 -3.37 -17.05 18.45
C ASP A 268 -4.01 -17.72 19.66
N SER A 269 -3.21 -18.44 20.44
CA SER A 269 -3.68 -19.14 21.65
C SER A 269 -3.95 -18.22 22.84
N LEU A 270 -3.47 -16.95 22.82
CA LEU A 270 -3.49 -16.02 23.94
C LEU A 270 -4.20 -14.70 23.64
N HIS A 271 -4.92 -14.62 22.52
CA HIS A 271 -5.69 -13.45 22.07
C HIS A 271 -4.87 -12.16 21.83
N TYR A 272 -3.56 -12.27 21.72
CA TYR A 272 -2.69 -11.12 21.44
C TYR A 272 -2.88 -10.55 20.02
N THR A 273 -3.33 -11.38 19.08
CA THR A 273 -3.65 -10.95 17.69
C THR A 273 -4.70 -9.86 17.69
N ASP A 274 -5.79 -10.02 18.44
CA ASP A 274 -6.84 -9.01 18.51
C ASP A 274 -6.37 -7.73 19.21
N THR A 275 -5.50 -7.85 20.21
CA THR A 275 -4.93 -6.71 20.91
C THR A 275 -4.03 -5.91 19.96
N LEU A 276 -3.11 -6.58 19.26
CA LEU A 276 -2.22 -5.91 18.31
C LEU A 276 -2.99 -5.33 17.11
N ARG A 277 -4.01 -6.02 16.61
CA ARG A 277 -4.87 -5.51 15.53
C ARG A 277 -5.60 -4.23 15.96
N ARG A 278 -6.16 -4.17 17.18
CA ARG A 278 -6.81 -2.97 17.73
C ARG A 278 -5.84 -1.80 17.87
N LEU A 279 -4.60 -2.06 18.25
CA LEU A 279 -3.53 -1.08 18.36
C LEU A 279 -3.14 -0.50 16.99
N LEU A 280 -2.95 -1.35 15.98
CA LEU A 280 -2.49 -0.93 14.65
C LEU A 280 -3.61 -0.33 13.78
N ARG A 281 -4.87 -0.73 14.00
CA ARG A 281 -6.00 -0.30 13.17
C ARG A 281 -6.17 1.21 13.05
N PRO A 282 -6.06 2.03 14.12
CA PRO A 282 -6.19 3.50 14.01
C PRO A 282 -5.10 4.13 13.15
N PHE A 283 -3.91 3.56 13.13
CA PHE A 283 -2.81 3.99 12.26
C PHE A 283 -3.11 3.67 10.80
N VAL A 284 -3.55 2.43 10.49
CA VAL A 284 -3.78 1.96 9.12
C VAL A 284 -5.07 2.54 8.54
N TYR A 285 -6.18 2.46 9.26
CA TYR A 285 -7.52 2.79 8.79
C TYR A 285 -8.09 3.98 9.55
N ARG A 286 -7.80 5.19 9.06
CA ARG A 286 -8.33 6.43 9.64
C ARG A 286 -9.82 6.57 9.31
N ARG A 287 -10.59 7.05 10.26
CA ARG A 287 -12.05 7.22 10.12
C ARG A 287 -12.42 8.35 9.18
N TYR A 288 -11.57 9.37 9.08
CA TYR A 288 -11.75 10.52 8.19
C TYR A 288 -10.81 10.38 7.00
N ILE A 289 -11.29 10.84 5.84
CA ILE A 289 -10.45 10.90 4.63
C ILE A 289 -9.33 11.89 4.93
N ASP A 290 -8.13 11.39 4.92
CA ASP A 290 -6.92 12.19 5.09
C ASP A 290 -6.40 12.50 3.67
N PHE A 291 -6.61 13.72 3.22
CA PHE A 291 -6.22 14.14 1.88
C PHE A 291 -4.71 14.10 1.67
N SER A 292 -3.93 14.24 2.74
CA SER A 292 -2.48 14.05 2.68
C SER A 292 -2.08 12.66 2.21
N VAL A 293 -2.94 11.66 2.42
CA VAL A 293 -2.72 10.27 1.96
C VAL A 293 -2.81 10.18 0.45
N ILE A 294 -3.74 10.87 -0.19
CA ILE A 294 -3.89 10.86 -1.66
C ILE A 294 -2.63 11.46 -2.29
N GLN A 295 -2.15 12.60 -1.77
CA GLN A 295 -0.90 13.19 -2.25
C GLN A 295 0.32 12.32 -1.97
N SER A 296 0.41 11.72 -0.79
CA SER A 296 1.48 10.76 -0.49
C SER A 296 1.46 9.55 -1.42
N LEU A 297 0.27 9.07 -1.80
CA LEU A 297 0.11 7.98 -2.76
C LEU A 297 0.53 8.40 -4.17
N ARG A 298 0.15 9.62 -4.62
CA ARG A 298 0.62 10.18 -5.90
C ARG A 298 2.13 10.35 -5.92
N ASN A 299 2.72 10.92 -4.87
CA ASN A 299 4.16 11.06 -4.74
C ASN A 299 4.87 9.70 -4.76
N MET A 300 4.29 8.68 -4.13
CA MET A 300 4.80 7.31 -4.16
C MET A 300 4.72 6.73 -5.59
N LYS A 301 3.59 6.94 -6.30
CA LYS A 301 3.45 6.60 -7.73
C LYS A 301 4.56 7.23 -8.56
N ASN A 302 4.73 8.54 -8.45
CA ASN A 302 5.73 9.28 -9.24
C ASN A 302 7.17 8.83 -8.95
N MET A 303 7.49 8.51 -7.69
CA MET A 303 8.80 7.92 -7.34
C MET A 303 9.00 6.54 -8.00
N ILE A 304 7.97 5.70 -8.02
CA ILE A 304 8.01 4.38 -8.65
C ILE A 304 8.23 4.51 -10.16
N GLU A 305 7.46 5.35 -10.84
CA GLU A 305 7.58 5.59 -12.29
C GLU A 305 8.96 6.12 -12.68
N ARG A 306 9.51 7.08 -11.92
CA ARG A 306 10.87 7.59 -12.12
C ARG A 306 11.91 6.49 -12.00
N GLU A 307 11.78 5.61 -11.00
CA GLU A 307 12.70 4.50 -10.79
C GLU A 307 12.58 3.44 -11.90
N VAL A 308 11.36 3.12 -12.36
CA VAL A 308 11.10 2.24 -13.50
C VAL A 308 11.75 2.78 -14.78
N ARG A 309 11.52 4.07 -15.08
CA ARG A 309 12.15 4.74 -16.26
C ARG A 309 13.67 4.77 -16.14
N ARG A 310 14.21 5.08 -14.96
CA ARG A 310 15.67 5.14 -14.71
C ARG A 310 16.35 3.79 -14.95
N ARG A 311 15.70 2.69 -14.57
CA ARG A 311 16.25 1.33 -14.69
C ARG A 311 15.93 0.65 -16.01
N GLY A 312 15.10 1.21 -16.86
CA GLY A 312 14.70 0.63 -18.16
C GLY A 312 13.96 -0.70 -18.01
N LEU A 313 13.10 -0.84 -16.97
CA LEU A 313 12.42 -2.08 -16.61
C LEU A 313 11.18 -2.36 -17.49
N VAL A 314 11.36 -2.38 -18.82
CA VAL A 314 10.25 -2.59 -19.77
C VAL A 314 9.70 -4.02 -19.68
N ASP A 315 10.57 -5.02 -19.52
CA ASP A 315 10.21 -6.45 -19.48
C ASP A 315 9.99 -6.99 -18.05
N ASN A 316 9.72 -6.08 -17.08
CA ASN A 316 9.49 -6.49 -15.69
C ASN A 316 7.99 -6.54 -15.38
N ILE A 317 7.46 -7.75 -15.18
CA ILE A 317 6.03 -8.00 -14.94
C ILE A 317 5.50 -7.49 -13.59
N LYS A 318 6.39 -7.13 -12.66
CA LYS A 318 6.00 -6.57 -11.36
C LYS A 318 6.05 -5.06 -11.35
N LEU A 319 7.14 -4.47 -11.84
CA LEU A 319 7.43 -3.05 -11.73
C LEU A 319 7.14 -2.28 -13.04
N GLY A 320 7.04 -2.95 -14.18
CA GLY A 320 6.68 -2.36 -15.46
C GLY A 320 5.27 -1.78 -15.44
N ALA A 321 4.96 -0.90 -16.39
CA ALA A 321 3.63 -0.33 -16.55
C ALA A 321 2.57 -1.44 -16.73
N GLY A 322 1.50 -1.40 -15.96
CA GLY A 322 0.48 -2.46 -15.92
C GLY A 322 0.90 -3.73 -15.17
N GLY A 323 2.02 -3.71 -14.43
CA GLY A 323 2.50 -4.84 -13.66
C GLY A 323 1.74 -5.07 -12.35
N ILE A 324 2.13 -6.13 -11.65
CA ILE A 324 1.51 -6.57 -10.38
C ILE A 324 1.39 -5.42 -9.38
N ARG A 325 2.40 -4.55 -9.31
CA ARG A 325 2.45 -3.44 -8.35
C ARG A 325 1.38 -2.39 -8.59
N GLU A 326 0.99 -2.11 -9.83
CA GLU A 326 -0.10 -1.18 -10.12
C GLU A 326 -1.45 -1.75 -9.67
N ILE A 327 -1.69 -3.06 -9.83
CA ILE A 327 -2.90 -3.72 -9.34
C ILE A 327 -2.97 -3.67 -7.81
N GLU A 328 -1.85 -3.98 -7.14
CA GLU A 328 -1.74 -3.88 -5.68
C GLU A 328 -2.01 -2.45 -5.21
N PHE A 329 -1.47 -1.47 -5.93
CA PHE A 329 -1.61 -0.05 -5.59
C PHE A 329 -3.07 0.43 -5.72
N ILE A 330 -3.76 0.13 -6.84
CA ILE A 330 -5.18 0.45 -7.03
C ILE A 330 -5.99 -0.05 -5.83
N THR A 331 -5.84 -1.33 -5.49
CA THR A 331 -6.60 -1.96 -4.41
C THR A 331 -6.30 -1.34 -3.05
N GLN A 332 -5.02 -1.12 -2.73
CA GLN A 332 -4.62 -0.57 -1.42
C GLN A 332 -5.00 0.91 -1.25
N VAL A 333 -5.11 1.67 -2.33
CA VAL A 333 -5.65 3.04 -2.30
C VAL A 333 -7.08 3.03 -1.77
N PHE A 334 -7.96 2.16 -2.29
CA PHE A 334 -9.33 2.03 -1.77
C PHE A 334 -9.36 1.56 -0.32
N GLN A 335 -8.48 0.64 0.06
CA GLN A 335 -8.36 0.18 1.44
C GLN A 335 -7.98 1.32 2.41
N LEU A 336 -7.01 2.16 2.03
CA LEU A 336 -6.56 3.28 2.86
C LEU A 336 -7.57 4.41 2.95
N ILE A 337 -8.29 4.71 1.86
CA ILE A 337 -9.25 5.81 1.81
C ILE A 337 -10.58 5.43 2.46
N ARG A 338 -11.07 4.21 2.20
CA ARG A 338 -12.41 3.77 2.60
C ARG A 338 -12.43 2.78 3.76
N GLY A 339 -11.33 2.04 4.02
CA GLY A 339 -11.26 0.98 5.01
C GLY A 339 -11.55 1.44 6.46
N GLY A 340 -11.42 2.73 6.77
CA GLY A 340 -11.82 3.28 8.05
C GLY A 340 -13.33 3.21 8.32
N ARG A 341 -14.14 3.23 7.26
CA ARG A 341 -15.62 3.17 7.29
C ARG A 341 -16.16 1.81 6.85
N GLU A 342 -15.47 1.14 5.94
CA GLU A 342 -15.90 -0.09 5.28
C GLU A 342 -15.05 -1.28 5.73
N PRO A 343 -15.52 -2.08 6.71
CA PRO A 343 -14.76 -3.23 7.22
C PRO A 343 -14.43 -4.29 6.16
N ALA A 344 -15.22 -4.41 5.10
CA ALA A 344 -14.98 -5.32 4.00
C ALA A 344 -13.65 -5.04 3.27
N LEU A 345 -13.14 -3.80 3.35
CA LEU A 345 -11.87 -3.39 2.76
C LEU A 345 -10.66 -3.60 3.69
N GLN A 346 -10.86 -4.06 4.94
CA GLN A 346 -9.77 -4.27 5.91
C GLN A 346 -9.12 -5.66 5.80
N SER A 347 -9.24 -6.32 4.65
CA SER A 347 -8.60 -7.61 4.39
C SER A 347 -7.12 -7.43 4.02
N GLN A 348 -6.26 -8.35 4.50
CA GLN A 348 -4.87 -8.43 4.07
C GLN A 348 -4.72 -9.04 2.67
N SER A 349 -5.67 -9.92 2.27
CA SER A 349 -5.69 -10.52 0.92
C SER A 349 -6.19 -9.51 -0.10
N LEU A 350 -5.43 -9.37 -1.20
CA LEU A 350 -5.77 -8.50 -2.32
C LEU A 350 -7.08 -8.91 -2.98
N LEU A 351 -7.27 -10.20 -3.24
CA LEU A 351 -8.47 -10.74 -3.89
C LEU A 351 -9.73 -10.50 -3.04
N LEU A 352 -9.63 -10.66 -1.72
CA LEU A 352 -10.75 -10.36 -0.82
C LEU A 352 -11.03 -8.84 -0.75
N ALA A 353 -10.01 -8.00 -0.81
CA ALA A 353 -10.18 -6.56 -0.88
C ALA A 353 -10.83 -6.12 -2.21
N MET A 354 -10.42 -6.70 -3.34
CA MET A 354 -11.07 -6.48 -4.65
C MET A 354 -12.54 -6.89 -4.65
N LYS A 355 -12.86 -8.04 -4.02
CA LYS A 355 -14.25 -8.43 -3.82
C LYS A 355 -15.03 -7.39 -3.01
N GLY A 356 -14.46 -6.84 -1.94
CA GLY A 356 -15.04 -5.74 -1.19
C GLY A 356 -15.26 -4.48 -2.03
N ILE A 357 -14.31 -4.11 -2.91
CA ILE A 357 -14.42 -2.99 -3.85
C ILE A 357 -15.62 -3.19 -4.79
N ARG A 358 -15.78 -4.41 -5.33
CA ARG A 358 -16.92 -4.80 -6.18
C ARG A 358 -18.25 -4.70 -5.42
N GLU A 359 -18.36 -5.31 -4.25
CA GLU A 359 -19.59 -5.33 -3.43
C GLU A 359 -20.03 -3.91 -3.00
N LEU A 360 -19.10 -2.99 -2.83
CA LEU A 360 -19.37 -1.60 -2.48
C LEU A 360 -19.59 -0.69 -3.71
N GLY A 361 -19.45 -1.22 -4.93
CA GLY A 361 -19.61 -0.47 -6.17
C GLY A 361 -18.61 0.68 -6.33
N LEU A 362 -17.38 0.52 -5.83
CA LEU A 362 -16.33 1.55 -5.88
C LEU A 362 -15.62 1.60 -7.23
N LEU A 363 -15.63 0.49 -7.97
CA LEU A 363 -15.21 0.37 -9.35
C LEU A 363 -16.29 -0.39 -10.14
N PRO A 364 -16.39 -0.21 -11.47
CA PRO A 364 -17.23 -1.04 -12.33
C PRO A 364 -16.88 -2.52 -12.20
N ASP A 365 -17.90 -3.39 -12.13
CA ASP A 365 -17.71 -4.83 -11.98
C ASP A 365 -16.76 -5.43 -13.02
N GLU A 366 -16.88 -4.99 -14.27
CA GLU A 366 -16.03 -5.42 -15.38
C GLU A 366 -14.55 -5.07 -15.15
N GLN A 367 -14.26 -3.87 -14.62
CA GLN A 367 -12.88 -3.46 -14.31
C GLN A 367 -12.29 -4.29 -13.17
N VAL A 368 -13.08 -4.58 -12.12
CA VAL A 368 -12.62 -5.41 -11.01
C VAL A 368 -12.31 -6.84 -11.51
N GLU A 369 -13.18 -7.42 -12.32
CA GLU A 369 -12.97 -8.76 -12.90
C GLU A 369 -11.71 -8.80 -13.77
N GLN A 370 -11.50 -7.80 -14.61
CA GLN A 370 -10.30 -7.68 -15.44
C GLN A 370 -9.02 -7.53 -14.60
N LEU A 371 -9.06 -6.78 -13.49
CA LEU A 371 -7.93 -6.65 -12.57
C LEU A 371 -7.64 -7.97 -11.83
N GLU A 372 -8.66 -8.69 -11.36
CA GLU A 372 -8.53 -10.00 -10.71
C GLU A 372 -7.90 -11.02 -11.66
N ASP A 373 -8.41 -11.13 -12.89
CA ASP A 373 -7.89 -12.03 -13.93
C ASP A 373 -6.44 -11.70 -14.31
N SER A 374 -6.13 -10.40 -14.45
CA SER A 374 -4.78 -9.95 -14.78
C SER A 374 -3.82 -10.18 -13.62
N TYR A 375 -4.26 -9.97 -12.38
CA TYR A 375 -3.47 -10.27 -11.19
C TYR A 375 -3.09 -11.75 -11.14
N LEU A 376 -4.05 -12.66 -11.24
CA LEU A 376 -3.79 -14.10 -11.20
C LEU A 376 -2.93 -14.55 -12.39
N PHE A 377 -3.14 -13.99 -13.57
CA PHE A 377 -2.31 -14.27 -14.74
C PHE A 377 -0.85 -13.85 -14.51
N LEU A 378 -0.61 -12.62 -14.05
CA LEU A 378 0.74 -12.12 -13.79
C LEU A 378 1.43 -12.87 -12.65
N ARG A 379 0.68 -13.26 -11.61
CA ARG A 379 1.19 -14.07 -10.50
C ARG A 379 1.61 -15.46 -10.98
N ARG A 380 0.84 -16.07 -11.89
CA ARG A 380 1.21 -17.35 -12.49
C ARG A 380 2.48 -17.23 -13.34
N VAL A 381 2.61 -16.16 -14.13
CA VAL A 381 3.84 -15.88 -14.88
C VAL A 381 5.04 -15.76 -13.91
N GLU A 382 4.90 -14.98 -12.82
CA GLU A 382 5.94 -14.80 -11.81
C GLU A 382 6.35 -16.13 -11.16
N ASN A 383 5.38 -16.95 -10.74
CA ASN A 383 5.65 -18.22 -10.07
C ASN A 383 6.28 -19.27 -11.00
N LEU A 384 5.80 -19.41 -12.24
CA LEU A 384 6.42 -20.31 -13.22
C LEU A 384 7.86 -19.90 -13.52
N LEU A 385 8.10 -18.57 -13.70
CA LEU A 385 9.43 -18.04 -13.95
C LEU A 385 10.38 -18.35 -12.80
N GLN A 386 9.95 -18.17 -11.54
CA GLN A 386 10.74 -18.43 -10.36
C GLN A 386 10.96 -19.93 -10.10
N SER A 387 9.99 -20.78 -10.47
CA SER A 387 10.09 -22.23 -10.29
C SER A 387 11.10 -22.91 -11.22
N ILE A 388 11.57 -22.25 -12.27
CA ILE A 388 12.59 -22.80 -13.17
C ILE A 388 13.89 -23.10 -12.38
N ASP A 389 14.37 -22.16 -11.55
CA ASP A 389 15.66 -22.31 -10.83
C ASP A 389 15.65 -21.75 -9.39
N ASP A 390 14.51 -21.63 -8.73
CA ASP A 390 14.33 -21.02 -7.38
C ASP A 390 15.03 -19.67 -7.27
N GLN A 391 14.88 -18.81 -8.30
CA GLN A 391 15.46 -17.46 -8.34
C GLN A 391 14.38 -16.39 -8.22
N GLN A 392 14.65 -15.36 -7.43
CA GLN A 392 13.79 -14.19 -7.32
C GLN A 392 13.93 -13.31 -8.55
N THR A 393 13.16 -13.59 -9.58
CA THR A 393 13.13 -12.80 -10.82
C THR A 393 11.70 -12.42 -11.19
N GLN A 394 11.55 -11.24 -11.79
CA GLN A 394 10.30 -10.74 -12.39
C GLN A 394 10.53 -10.23 -13.82
N THR A 395 11.74 -10.42 -14.35
CA THR A 395 12.09 -10.02 -15.72
C THR A 395 11.86 -11.20 -16.65
N LEU A 396 11.23 -10.96 -17.77
CA LEU A 396 11.00 -11.99 -18.78
C LEU A 396 12.35 -12.53 -19.33
N PRO A 397 12.41 -13.83 -19.62
CA PRO A 397 13.65 -14.44 -20.13
C PRO A 397 13.95 -14.00 -21.55
N ASP A 398 15.24 -13.86 -21.87
CA ASP A 398 15.76 -13.55 -23.19
C ASP A 398 16.21 -14.79 -23.97
N ASP A 399 16.39 -15.93 -23.31
CA ASP A 399 16.77 -17.18 -23.93
C ASP A 399 15.57 -18.03 -24.42
N ALA A 400 15.75 -18.69 -25.54
CA ALA A 400 14.68 -19.44 -26.23
C ALA A 400 14.13 -20.61 -25.42
N LEU A 401 14.93 -21.26 -24.56
CA LEU A 401 14.47 -22.38 -23.75
C LEU A 401 13.50 -21.93 -22.66
N ASN A 402 13.87 -20.91 -21.90
CA ASN A 402 13.02 -20.39 -20.82
C ASN A 402 11.80 -19.63 -21.36
N GLN A 403 11.91 -18.96 -22.53
CA GLN A 403 10.74 -18.45 -23.25
C GLN A 403 9.77 -19.57 -23.63
N THR A 404 10.28 -20.69 -24.14
CA THR A 404 9.46 -21.86 -24.51
C THR A 404 8.82 -22.50 -23.26
N ARG A 405 9.58 -22.64 -22.14
CA ARG A 405 9.07 -23.13 -20.86
C ARG A 405 7.90 -22.28 -20.36
N LEU A 406 8.10 -20.96 -20.35
CA LEU A 406 7.10 -20.04 -19.83
C LEU A 406 5.83 -20.01 -20.71
N ALA A 407 5.96 -19.88 -22.02
CA ALA A 407 4.82 -19.90 -22.93
C ALA A 407 4.00 -21.21 -22.79
N TRP A 408 4.67 -22.36 -22.78
CA TRP A 408 4.03 -23.65 -22.62
C TRP A 408 3.35 -23.81 -21.25
N GLY A 409 4.02 -23.41 -20.15
CA GLY A 409 3.48 -23.44 -18.79
C GLY A 409 2.27 -22.53 -18.59
N MET A 410 2.20 -21.44 -19.37
CA MET A 410 1.05 -20.53 -19.43
C MET A 410 -0.06 -21.01 -20.38
N GLY A 411 0.13 -22.15 -21.09
CA GLY A 411 -0.86 -22.76 -21.97
C GLY A 411 -0.89 -22.14 -23.38
N PHE A 412 0.20 -21.53 -23.85
CA PHE A 412 0.32 -20.96 -25.19
C PHE A 412 1.17 -21.86 -26.10
N GLU A 413 0.89 -21.85 -27.40
CA GLU A 413 1.64 -22.63 -28.37
C GLU A 413 3.03 -22.06 -28.66
N CYS A 414 3.14 -20.72 -28.63
CA CYS A 414 4.41 -20.04 -28.89
C CYS A 414 4.61 -18.81 -27.99
N TRP A 415 5.85 -18.37 -27.92
CA TRP A 415 6.24 -17.16 -27.17
C TRP A 415 5.50 -15.91 -27.61
N ASN A 416 5.33 -15.71 -28.90
CA ASN A 416 4.71 -14.50 -29.43
C ASN A 416 3.25 -14.35 -28.96
N ASP A 417 2.47 -15.43 -28.99
CA ASP A 417 1.06 -15.43 -28.55
C ASP A 417 0.95 -15.15 -27.04
N PHE A 418 1.83 -15.75 -26.25
CA PHE A 418 1.95 -15.47 -24.82
C PHE A 418 2.31 -14.00 -24.58
N TYR A 419 3.33 -13.47 -25.26
CA TYR A 419 3.81 -12.11 -25.06
C TYR A 419 2.74 -11.09 -25.43
N GLN A 420 2.01 -11.27 -26.52
CA GLN A 420 0.88 -10.41 -26.90
C GLN A 420 -0.22 -10.42 -25.84
N ALA A 421 -0.60 -11.61 -25.33
CA ALA A 421 -1.62 -11.74 -24.28
C ALA A 421 -1.17 -11.07 -22.96
N LEU A 422 0.10 -11.16 -22.63
CA LEU A 422 0.69 -10.49 -21.47
C LEU A 422 0.63 -8.97 -21.62
N MET A 423 1.13 -8.44 -22.77
CA MET A 423 1.16 -6.99 -23.01
C MET A 423 -0.24 -6.38 -23.06
N GLN A 424 -1.22 -7.09 -23.63
CA GLN A 424 -2.61 -6.63 -23.65
C GLN A 424 -3.18 -6.49 -22.23
N ARG A 425 -2.91 -7.45 -21.33
CA ARG A 425 -3.35 -7.38 -19.93
C ARG A 425 -2.65 -6.24 -19.18
N MET A 426 -1.35 -6.11 -19.37
CA MET A 426 -0.59 -5.03 -18.74
C MET A 426 -1.08 -3.66 -19.22
N ALA A 427 -1.35 -3.48 -20.51
CA ALA A 427 -1.90 -2.23 -21.04
C ALA A 427 -3.27 -1.90 -20.44
N MET A 428 -4.14 -2.89 -20.25
CA MET A 428 -5.44 -2.70 -19.61
C MET A 428 -5.30 -2.28 -18.14
N VAL A 429 -4.43 -2.97 -17.39
CA VAL A 429 -4.15 -2.61 -15.98
C VAL A 429 -3.63 -1.19 -15.87
N HIS A 430 -2.68 -0.81 -16.74
CA HIS A 430 -2.12 0.53 -16.77
C HIS A 430 -3.17 1.60 -17.10
N HIS A 431 -4.10 1.29 -17.99
CA HIS A 431 -5.21 2.18 -18.30
C HIS A 431 -6.09 2.41 -17.06
N VAL A 432 -6.52 1.35 -16.36
CA VAL A 432 -7.31 1.48 -15.13
C VAL A 432 -6.52 2.23 -14.04
N PHE A 433 -5.23 1.95 -13.92
CA PHE A 433 -4.35 2.63 -12.96
C PHE A 433 -4.28 4.14 -13.23
N THR A 434 -4.10 4.53 -14.48
CA THR A 434 -4.04 5.94 -14.89
C THR A 434 -5.39 6.62 -14.70
N GLU A 435 -6.51 5.96 -15.03
CA GLU A 435 -7.86 6.49 -14.84
C GLU A 435 -8.17 6.74 -13.35
N GLN A 436 -7.78 5.84 -12.44
CA GLN A 436 -8.13 5.94 -11.03
C GLN A 436 -7.16 6.80 -10.20
N ILE A 437 -5.89 6.89 -10.60
CA ILE A 437 -4.83 7.50 -9.78
C ILE A 437 -4.14 8.64 -10.52
N GLY A 438 -4.20 8.64 -11.85
CA GLY A 438 -3.57 9.58 -12.73
C GLY A 438 -4.59 10.40 -13.48
N GLN A 439 -5.13 11.47 -12.88
CA GLN A 439 -5.39 12.68 -13.64
C GLN A 439 -4.11 13.53 -13.52
N ASP A 440 -3.08 13.17 -14.24
CA ASP A 440 -2.17 14.15 -14.80
C ASP A 440 -2.82 14.53 -16.12
N ASP A 441 -3.33 15.76 -16.18
CA ASP A 441 -3.76 16.40 -17.41
C ASP A 441 -2.55 16.45 -18.36
N GLU A 442 -2.34 15.38 -19.14
CA GLU A 442 -1.59 15.45 -20.39
C GLU A 442 -2.49 16.08 -21.45
N ASP A 443 -2.86 17.33 -21.23
CA ASP A 443 -3.28 18.22 -22.29
C ASP A 443 -2.04 18.92 -22.85
N ASP A 444 -1.47 18.35 -23.90
CA ASP A 444 -0.33 18.84 -24.68
C ASP A 444 -0.54 20.25 -25.29
N ASN A 445 -1.65 20.92 -24.99
CA ASN A 445 -1.93 22.30 -25.40
C ASN A 445 -1.94 23.33 -24.24
N GLN A 446 -1.70 22.92 -22.98
CA GLN A 446 -1.71 23.80 -21.81
C GLN A 446 -0.33 24.27 -21.39
N ASP A 447 0.74 23.65 -21.91
CA ASP A 447 2.13 23.92 -21.52
C ASP A 447 2.56 25.40 -21.65
N THR A 448 2.04 26.12 -22.64
CA THR A 448 2.37 27.54 -22.82
C THR A 448 1.60 28.48 -21.88
N PHE A 449 0.43 28.08 -21.43
CA PHE A 449 -0.39 28.88 -20.50
C PHE A 449 0.13 28.76 -19.06
N ASP A 450 0.53 27.55 -18.65
CA ASP A 450 1.04 27.27 -17.32
C ASP A 450 2.43 27.90 -17.10
N GLU A 451 3.30 27.93 -18.10
CA GLU A 451 4.64 28.55 -18.01
C GLU A 451 4.58 30.04 -17.64
N ILE A 452 3.58 30.78 -18.11
CA ILE A 452 3.42 32.19 -17.81
C ILE A 452 3.05 32.44 -16.35
N TYR A 453 2.12 31.65 -15.81
CA TYR A 453 1.73 31.79 -14.41
C TYR A 453 2.79 31.27 -13.44
N ILE A 454 3.61 30.30 -13.85
CA ILE A 454 4.83 29.90 -13.14
C ILE A 454 5.84 31.05 -13.10
N THR A 455 6.11 31.68 -14.26
CA THR A 455 7.01 32.83 -14.36
C THR A 455 6.49 34.04 -13.57
N LEU A 456 5.16 34.26 -13.59
CA LEU A 456 4.50 35.29 -12.80
C LEU A 456 4.66 35.04 -11.28
N TRP A 457 4.48 33.78 -10.85
CA TRP A 457 4.70 33.41 -9.45
C TRP A 457 6.17 33.56 -9.03
N GLN A 458 7.13 33.28 -9.92
CA GLN A 458 8.56 33.52 -9.69
C GLN A 458 8.93 35.00 -9.62
N GLY A 459 8.04 35.89 -10.09
CA GLY A 459 8.20 37.34 -10.02
C GLY A 459 9.11 37.90 -11.12
N GLU A 460 9.25 37.19 -12.22
CA GLU A 460 10.11 37.53 -13.35
C GLU A 460 9.34 38.14 -14.53
N LEU A 461 8.00 38.29 -14.42
CA LEU A 461 7.15 38.76 -15.51
C LEU A 461 6.81 40.26 -15.39
N SER A 462 6.89 40.98 -16.50
CA SER A 462 6.45 42.36 -16.61
C SER A 462 4.96 42.48 -16.97
N LYS A 463 4.36 43.68 -16.80
CA LYS A 463 2.97 43.95 -17.16
C LYS A 463 2.69 43.77 -18.66
N ASP A 464 3.65 44.15 -19.50
CA ASP A 464 3.53 44.09 -20.97
C ASP A 464 3.55 42.64 -21.47
N GLU A 465 4.21 41.75 -20.70
CA GLU A 465 4.27 40.32 -20.99
C GLU A 465 3.03 39.56 -20.47
N LEU A 466 2.42 40.01 -19.35
CA LEU A 466 1.23 39.39 -18.78
C LEU A 466 -0.07 39.82 -19.48
N ALA A 467 -0.19 41.10 -19.86
CA ALA A 467 -1.42 41.67 -20.41
C ALA A 467 -2.03 40.92 -21.60
N PRO A 468 -1.27 40.38 -22.57
CA PRO A 468 -1.81 39.61 -23.70
C PRO A 468 -2.55 38.32 -23.29
N TYR A 469 -2.26 37.76 -22.12
CA TYR A 469 -2.85 36.52 -21.60
C TYR A 469 -4.09 36.75 -20.73
N LEU A 470 -4.41 38.03 -20.43
CA LEU A 470 -5.62 38.40 -19.71
C LEU A 470 -6.80 38.62 -20.70
N PRO A 471 -8.03 38.26 -20.33
CA PRO A 471 -9.20 38.43 -21.18
C PRO A 471 -9.45 39.86 -21.64
N SER A 472 -9.09 40.84 -20.80
CA SER A 472 -9.21 42.25 -21.09
C SER A 472 -8.06 42.83 -21.88
N GLN A 473 -6.93 42.13 -21.97
CA GLN A 473 -5.65 42.63 -22.48
C GLN A 473 -5.22 43.98 -21.87
N ASP A 474 -5.63 44.24 -20.62
CA ASP A 474 -5.45 45.51 -19.93
C ASP A 474 -4.18 45.51 -19.06
N GLU A 475 -3.24 46.40 -19.40
CA GLU A 475 -2.00 46.56 -18.67
C GLU A 475 -2.21 47.03 -17.21
N GLU A 476 -3.29 47.76 -16.91
CA GLU A 476 -3.60 48.22 -15.56
C GLU A 476 -4.02 47.05 -14.68
N ILE A 477 -4.77 46.08 -15.21
CA ILE A 477 -5.13 44.86 -14.52
C ILE A 477 -3.91 43.99 -14.31
N ALA A 478 -3.05 43.82 -15.34
CA ALA A 478 -1.79 43.11 -15.21
C ALA A 478 -0.90 43.70 -14.12
N GLN A 479 -0.80 45.03 -14.05
CA GLN A 479 -0.03 45.74 -13.01
C GLN A 479 -0.58 45.48 -11.61
N LYS A 480 -1.91 45.44 -11.41
CA LYS A 480 -2.56 45.12 -10.13
C LYS A 480 -2.28 43.69 -9.68
N ILE A 481 -2.33 42.73 -10.61
CA ILE A 481 -2.02 41.31 -10.34
C ILE A 481 -0.56 41.19 -9.88
N ILE A 482 0.38 41.71 -10.64
CA ILE A 482 1.82 41.67 -10.31
C ILE A 482 2.07 42.31 -8.96
N HIS A 483 1.48 43.49 -8.70
CA HIS A 483 1.65 44.16 -7.42
C HIS A 483 1.10 43.30 -6.26
N GLY A 484 -0.07 42.73 -6.40
CA GLY A 484 -0.68 41.84 -5.39
C GLY A 484 0.22 40.63 -5.07
N ILE A 485 0.78 39.99 -6.11
CA ILE A 485 1.72 38.85 -5.94
C ILE A 485 3.01 39.28 -5.22
N LEU A 486 3.59 40.40 -5.62
CA LEU A 486 4.82 40.91 -4.98
C LEU A 486 4.58 41.20 -3.50
N MET A 487 3.45 41.81 -3.14
CA MET A 487 3.07 42.08 -1.75
C MET A 487 2.86 40.77 -0.98
N PHE A 488 2.15 39.80 -1.57
CA PHE A 488 1.97 38.47 -0.96
C PHE A 488 3.31 37.78 -0.69
N ARG A 489 4.22 37.73 -1.68
CA ARG A 489 5.58 37.19 -1.50
C ARG A 489 6.38 37.90 -0.44
N HIS A 490 6.28 39.22 -0.37
CA HIS A 490 6.94 40.02 0.66
C HIS A 490 6.46 39.61 2.06
N ASP A 491 5.15 39.45 2.26
CA ASP A 491 4.58 39.06 3.56
C ASP A 491 4.81 37.58 3.87
N LEU A 492 4.86 36.73 2.85
CA LEU A 492 5.22 35.32 2.96
C LEU A 492 6.64 35.12 3.49
N ASN A 493 7.60 35.95 3.05
CA ASN A 493 9.00 35.88 3.48
C ASN A 493 9.20 36.26 4.97
N LYS A 494 8.21 36.88 5.58
CA LYS A 494 8.22 37.18 7.03
C LYS A 494 7.74 36.01 7.89
N ARG A 495 7.26 34.93 7.27
CA ARG A 495 6.67 33.78 7.96
C ARG A 495 7.57 32.54 7.84
N THR A 496 7.53 31.70 8.86
CA THR A 496 8.22 30.42 8.81
C THR A 496 7.33 29.38 8.14
N ILE A 497 7.76 28.84 7.01
CA ILE A 497 7.06 27.82 6.24
C ILE A 497 7.99 26.61 6.16
N GLY A 498 7.48 25.43 6.48
CA GLY A 498 8.21 24.17 6.29
C GLY A 498 8.48 23.88 4.81
N PRO A 499 9.52 23.08 4.48
CA PRO A 499 9.85 22.76 3.09
C PRO A 499 8.63 22.23 2.30
N ARG A 500 7.86 21.31 2.88
CA ARG A 500 6.65 20.73 2.25
C ARG A 500 5.58 21.80 1.97
N GLY A 501 5.36 22.72 2.92
CA GLY A 501 4.40 23.82 2.71
C GLY A 501 4.82 24.77 1.59
N ARG A 502 6.14 24.95 1.39
CA ARG A 502 6.68 25.72 0.28
C ARG A 502 6.44 25.03 -1.06
N ASP A 503 6.75 23.74 -1.15
CA ASP A 503 6.55 22.94 -2.37
C ASP A 503 5.07 22.95 -2.81
N VAL A 504 4.14 22.73 -1.87
CA VAL A 504 2.69 22.78 -2.13
C VAL A 504 2.23 24.18 -2.57
N LEU A 505 2.76 25.23 -1.96
CA LEU A 505 2.43 26.61 -2.34
C LEU A 505 2.95 26.96 -3.73
N ASP A 506 4.16 26.52 -4.07
CA ASP A 506 4.78 26.75 -5.38
C ASP A 506 4.02 26.01 -6.52
N GLU A 507 3.33 24.92 -6.20
CA GLU A 507 2.42 24.20 -7.12
C GLU A 507 1.02 24.84 -7.18
N LEU A 508 0.46 25.27 -6.04
CA LEU A 508 -0.86 25.87 -5.94
C LEU A 508 -0.95 27.23 -6.63
N MET A 509 0.05 28.07 -6.43
CA MET A 509 -0.02 29.48 -6.86
C MET A 509 -0.17 29.64 -8.38
N PRO A 510 0.55 28.94 -9.25
CA PRO A 510 0.32 29.01 -10.70
C PRO A 510 -1.13 28.65 -11.09
N LYS A 511 -1.68 27.56 -10.54
CA LYS A 511 -3.07 27.12 -10.80
C LYS A 511 -4.10 28.17 -10.33
N LEU A 512 -3.90 28.71 -9.14
CA LEU A 512 -4.74 29.78 -8.59
C LEU A 512 -4.70 31.03 -9.49
N LEU A 513 -3.49 31.44 -9.90
CA LEU A 513 -3.28 32.61 -10.72
C LEU A 513 -3.87 32.45 -12.13
N ALA A 514 -3.80 31.26 -12.70
CA ALA A 514 -4.45 30.95 -13.99
C ALA A 514 -5.96 31.16 -13.89
N LYS A 515 -6.63 30.54 -12.90
CA LYS A 515 -8.09 30.68 -12.70
C LYS A 515 -8.52 32.11 -12.35
N VAL A 516 -7.72 32.84 -11.57
CA VAL A 516 -8.00 34.25 -11.25
C VAL A 516 -7.75 35.13 -12.47
N GLY A 517 -6.72 34.84 -13.28
CA GLY A 517 -6.39 35.55 -14.51
C GLY A 517 -7.51 35.58 -15.56
N GLU A 518 -8.36 34.56 -15.59
CA GLU A 518 -9.55 34.51 -16.47
C GLU A 518 -10.64 35.55 -16.11
N ARG A 519 -10.52 36.23 -15.00
CA ARG A 519 -11.53 37.13 -14.48
C ARG A 519 -11.21 38.58 -14.75
N ALA A 520 -12.22 39.37 -15.08
CA ALA A 520 -12.07 40.80 -15.26
C ALA A 520 -11.72 41.57 -13.97
N ASP A 521 -12.04 40.98 -12.78
CA ASP A 521 -11.78 41.54 -11.46
C ASP A 521 -10.55 40.94 -10.77
N ALA A 522 -9.66 40.28 -11.52
CA ALA A 522 -8.53 39.49 -11.04
C ALA A 522 -7.66 40.19 -9.97
N GLY A 523 -7.33 41.47 -10.15
CA GLY A 523 -6.53 42.22 -9.18
C GLY A 523 -7.20 42.35 -7.80
N GLN A 524 -8.54 42.57 -7.76
CA GLN A 524 -9.29 42.63 -6.50
C GLN A 524 -9.41 41.26 -5.85
N VAL A 525 -9.55 40.21 -6.65
CA VAL A 525 -9.66 38.85 -6.14
C VAL A 525 -8.36 38.40 -5.47
N ILE A 526 -7.21 38.73 -6.05
CA ILE A 526 -5.88 38.46 -5.43
C ILE A 526 -5.74 39.20 -4.10
N GLU A 527 -6.13 40.46 -4.06
CA GLU A 527 -6.09 41.27 -2.83
C GLU A 527 -6.93 40.62 -1.71
N ARG A 528 -8.14 40.10 -2.04
CA ARG A 528 -9.03 39.43 -1.09
C ARG A 528 -8.59 38.04 -0.68
N LEU A 529 -7.93 37.28 -1.58
CA LEU A 529 -7.39 35.96 -1.30
C LEU A 529 -6.12 36.00 -0.44
N THR A 530 -5.31 37.05 -0.55
CA THR A 530 -4.05 37.20 0.17
C THR A 530 -4.14 36.98 1.69
N PRO A 531 -5.10 37.56 2.44
CA PRO A 531 -5.25 37.30 3.87
C PRO A 531 -5.57 35.84 4.20
N LEU A 532 -6.40 35.19 3.39
CA LEU A 532 -6.72 33.76 3.54
C LEU A 532 -5.47 32.91 3.33
N LEU A 533 -4.77 33.06 2.22
CA LEU A 533 -3.55 32.33 1.91
C LEU A 533 -2.49 32.51 3.01
N LEU A 534 -2.30 33.74 3.48
CA LEU A 534 -1.38 34.01 4.60
C LEU A 534 -1.82 33.34 5.91
N SER A 535 -3.10 33.18 6.18
CA SER A 535 -3.61 32.52 7.40
C SER A 535 -3.39 31.01 7.40
N ILE A 536 -3.36 30.38 6.21
CA ILE A 536 -3.23 28.92 6.05
C ILE A 536 -1.82 28.46 5.67
N VAL A 537 -0.92 29.39 5.31
CA VAL A 537 0.41 29.05 4.80
C VAL A 537 1.27 28.22 5.76
N SER A 538 1.06 28.35 7.07
CA SER A 538 1.71 27.54 8.10
C SER A 538 1.01 26.21 8.37
N ARG A 539 -0.15 25.97 7.73
CA ARG A 539 -0.98 24.78 7.87
C ARG A 539 -1.07 24.08 6.53
N THR A 540 -0.05 23.30 6.20
CA THR A 540 0.11 22.62 4.90
C THR A 540 -1.14 21.86 4.45
N THR A 541 -1.89 21.26 5.39
CA THR A 541 -3.14 20.54 5.10
C THR A 541 -4.20 21.37 4.35
N TYR A 542 -4.33 22.66 4.66
CA TYR A 542 -5.29 23.53 3.94
C TYR A 542 -4.79 23.94 2.56
N LEU A 543 -3.48 24.10 2.39
CA LEU A 543 -2.89 24.35 1.07
C LEU A 543 -3.09 23.12 0.18
N GLU A 544 -2.81 21.93 0.72
CA GLU A 544 -3.04 20.64 0.04
C GLU A 544 -4.51 20.46 -0.32
N LEU A 545 -5.43 20.81 0.57
CA LEU A 545 -6.87 20.77 0.31
C LEU A 545 -7.27 21.59 -0.93
N ILE A 546 -6.81 22.85 -0.99
CA ILE A 546 -7.13 23.74 -2.09
C ILE A 546 -6.45 23.30 -3.39
N LEU A 547 -5.24 22.75 -3.31
CA LEU A 547 -4.48 22.24 -4.46
C LEU A 547 -5.13 20.99 -5.06
N GLU A 548 -5.55 20.05 -4.21
CA GLU A 548 -6.09 18.74 -4.60
C GLU A 548 -7.49 18.79 -5.20
N PHE A 549 -8.31 19.73 -4.73
CA PHE A 549 -9.71 19.85 -5.15
C PHE A 549 -9.90 21.08 -5.98
N ASP A 550 -9.85 20.92 -7.30
CA ASP A 550 -10.10 21.99 -8.25
C ASP A 550 -11.45 22.68 -8.04
N GLU A 551 -12.46 21.92 -7.62
CA GLU A 551 -13.76 22.45 -7.23
C GLU A 551 -13.67 23.36 -5.99
N VAL A 552 -12.89 22.99 -4.97
CA VAL A 552 -12.67 23.81 -3.78
C VAL A 552 -11.96 25.10 -4.14
N LEU A 553 -10.89 25.02 -4.95
CA LEU A 553 -10.17 26.19 -5.45
C LEU A 553 -11.14 27.13 -6.20
N THR A 554 -11.98 26.58 -7.07
CA THR A 554 -12.98 27.35 -7.83
C THR A 554 -14.01 28.00 -6.91
N HIS A 555 -14.49 27.29 -5.89
CA HIS A 555 -15.44 27.84 -4.90
C HIS A 555 -14.81 28.92 -4.03
N VAL A 556 -13.57 28.74 -3.56
CA VAL A 556 -12.83 29.75 -2.80
C VAL A 556 -12.69 31.03 -3.63
N ILE A 557 -12.24 30.92 -4.87
CA ILE A 557 -12.10 32.06 -5.78
C ILE A 557 -13.46 32.74 -5.99
N ARG A 558 -14.51 32.00 -6.29
CA ARG A 558 -15.86 32.52 -6.53
C ARG A 558 -16.44 33.27 -5.34
N LEU A 559 -16.34 32.69 -4.15
CA LEU A 559 -16.87 33.27 -2.91
C LEU A 559 -16.10 34.51 -2.48
N CYS A 560 -14.76 34.47 -2.53
CA CYS A 560 -13.90 35.63 -2.21
C CYS A 560 -14.10 36.78 -3.24
N ALA A 561 -14.28 36.45 -4.51
CA ALA A 561 -14.59 37.43 -5.54
C ALA A 561 -15.93 38.14 -5.28
N ALA A 562 -16.97 37.36 -4.92
CA ALA A 562 -18.30 37.89 -4.73
C ALA A 562 -18.47 38.71 -3.44
N SER A 563 -17.74 38.35 -2.32
CA SER A 563 -17.95 39.00 -1.04
C SER A 563 -16.64 39.20 -0.25
N PRO A 564 -16.26 40.48 0.03
CA PRO A 564 -15.14 40.78 0.93
C PRO A 564 -15.35 40.21 2.35
N MET A 565 -16.60 40.18 2.82
CA MET A 565 -16.94 39.64 4.14
C MET A 565 -16.65 38.14 4.22
N ILE A 566 -16.97 37.38 3.18
CA ILE A 566 -16.66 35.93 3.16
C ILE A 566 -15.15 35.71 3.11
N ALA A 567 -14.41 36.47 2.29
CA ALA A 567 -12.95 36.40 2.25
C ALA A 567 -12.34 36.66 3.63
N GLU A 568 -12.82 37.65 4.37
CA GLU A 568 -12.39 37.95 5.73
C GLU A 568 -12.76 36.84 6.73
N GLN A 569 -13.95 36.26 6.62
CA GLN A 569 -14.39 35.15 7.48
C GLN A 569 -13.54 33.89 7.26
N LEU A 570 -13.27 33.52 6.00
CA LEU A 570 -12.41 32.39 5.66
C LEU A 570 -10.97 32.61 6.16
N ALA A 571 -10.46 33.86 6.04
CA ALA A 571 -9.13 34.20 6.54
C ALA A 571 -9.02 34.12 8.07
N ARG A 572 -10.08 34.51 8.80
CA ARG A 572 -10.11 34.43 10.27
C ARG A 572 -10.37 33.03 10.79
N HIS A 573 -11.15 32.24 10.08
CA HIS A 573 -11.60 30.89 10.47
C HIS A 573 -11.34 29.88 9.36
N PRO A 574 -10.09 29.45 9.12
CA PRO A 574 -9.74 28.52 8.03
C PRO A 574 -10.47 27.16 8.09
N LEU A 575 -10.96 26.76 9.28
CA LEU A 575 -11.81 25.56 9.45
C LEU A 575 -13.06 25.58 8.54
N LEU A 576 -13.52 26.77 8.13
CA LEU A 576 -14.64 26.91 7.21
C LEU A 576 -14.33 26.40 5.79
N LEU A 577 -13.07 26.19 5.43
CA LEU A 577 -12.70 25.54 4.17
C LEU A 577 -13.23 24.10 4.08
N ASP A 578 -13.42 23.44 5.23
CA ASP A 578 -13.98 22.07 5.27
C ASP A 578 -15.43 22.03 4.75
N GLU A 579 -16.19 23.15 4.90
CA GLU A 579 -17.55 23.26 4.37
C GLU A 579 -17.60 23.34 2.83
N LEU A 580 -16.47 23.71 2.19
CA LEU A 580 -16.36 23.81 0.74
C LEU A 580 -16.10 22.45 0.06
N LEU A 581 -15.83 21.41 0.83
CA LEU A 581 -15.57 20.05 0.34
C LEU A 581 -16.82 19.31 -0.15
N ASP A 582 -17.97 19.69 0.33
CA ASP A 582 -19.24 19.12 -0.11
C ASP A 582 -20.11 20.17 -0.81
N PRO A 583 -19.96 20.35 -2.14
CA PRO A 583 -20.72 21.32 -2.89
C PRO A 583 -22.24 21.10 -2.78
N LYS A 584 -22.69 19.85 -2.58
CA LYS A 584 -24.11 19.54 -2.43
C LYS A 584 -24.68 20.12 -1.15
N SER A 585 -23.97 19.98 -0.04
CA SER A 585 -24.40 20.57 1.24
C SER A 585 -24.24 22.09 1.26
N LEU A 586 -23.27 22.63 0.54
CA LEU A 586 -23.00 24.06 0.48
C LEU A 586 -24.07 24.87 -0.30
N TYR A 587 -24.68 24.25 -1.31
CA TYR A 587 -25.66 24.93 -2.20
C TYR A 587 -27.06 24.33 -2.14
N GLN A 588 -27.39 23.53 -1.15
CA GLN A 588 -28.72 23.02 -0.88
C GLN A 588 -29.29 23.67 0.38
N PRO A 589 -30.30 24.57 0.28
CA PRO A 589 -30.89 25.20 1.45
C PRO A 589 -31.45 24.17 2.41
N LEU A 590 -30.95 24.21 3.65
CA LEU A 590 -31.47 23.35 4.70
C LEU A 590 -32.90 23.74 5.06
N PRO A 591 -33.82 22.79 5.31
CA PRO A 591 -35.09 23.11 5.94
C PRO A 591 -34.83 23.80 7.28
N LEU A 592 -35.58 24.87 7.59
CA LEU A 592 -35.41 25.63 8.84
C LEU A 592 -35.44 24.73 10.09
N THR A 593 -36.22 23.65 10.04
CA THR A 593 -36.31 22.66 11.14
C THR A 593 -35.03 21.85 11.36
N SER A 594 -34.16 21.73 10.36
CA SER A 594 -32.93 20.92 10.44
C SER A 594 -31.82 21.56 11.27
N TYR A 595 -31.81 22.90 11.40
CA TYR A 595 -30.77 23.59 12.18
C TYR A 595 -30.66 23.09 13.63
N ARG A 596 -31.78 22.78 14.26
CA ARG A 596 -31.80 22.27 15.64
C ARG A 596 -31.20 20.88 15.74
N ASP A 597 -31.42 20.03 14.77
CA ASP A 597 -30.93 18.67 14.76
C ASP A 597 -29.43 18.62 14.42
N GLU A 598 -28.99 19.46 13.47
CA GLU A 598 -27.56 19.62 13.18
C GLU A 598 -26.80 20.20 14.38
N LEU A 599 -27.34 21.23 15.05
CA LEU A 599 -26.73 21.77 16.25
C LEU A 599 -26.59 20.71 17.35
N ARG A 600 -27.61 19.89 17.54
CA ARG A 600 -27.54 18.77 18.49
C ARG A 600 -26.40 17.79 18.12
N GLN A 601 -26.22 17.47 16.84
CA GLN A 601 -25.11 16.61 16.40
C GLN A 601 -23.74 17.24 16.66
N TYR A 602 -23.60 18.55 16.52
CA TYR A 602 -22.40 19.27 16.90
C TYR A 602 -22.11 19.16 18.40
N LEU A 603 -23.12 19.42 19.23
CA LEU A 603 -22.99 19.39 20.68
C LEU A 603 -22.80 17.97 21.24
N MET A 604 -23.37 16.93 20.62
CA MET A 604 -23.15 15.53 21.04
C MET A 604 -21.69 15.06 20.92
N ARG A 605 -20.84 15.79 20.22
CA ARG A 605 -19.40 15.49 20.07
C ARG A 605 -18.55 16.11 21.19
N VAL A 606 -19.15 16.92 22.04
CA VAL A 606 -18.48 17.67 23.10
C VAL A 606 -18.95 17.15 24.44
N PRO A 607 -18.05 16.96 25.45
CA PRO A 607 -18.44 16.57 26.80
C PRO A 607 -19.44 17.55 27.41
N GLU A 608 -20.45 17.03 28.11
CA GLU A 608 -21.52 17.88 28.71
C GLU A 608 -21.01 18.79 29.84
N ASP A 609 -19.87 18.47 30.44
CA ASP A 609 -19.24 19.20 31.52
C ASP A 609 -18.19 20.24 31.08
N ASP A 610 -17.92 20.36 29.77
CA ASP A 610 -16.96 21.33 29.22
C ASP A 610 -17.68 22.48 28.54
N GLU A 611 -18.01 23.52 29.33
CA GLU A 611 -18.70 24.72 28.86
C GLU A 611 -17.90 25.49 27.80
N GLU A 612 -16.57 25.48 27.86
CA GLU A 612 -15.73 26.21 26.90
C GLU A 612 -15.79 25.54 25.53
N GLN A 613 -15.68 24.23 25.47
CA GLN A 613 -15.84 23.48 24.21
C GLN A 613 -17.26 23.57 23.65
N GLN A 614 -18.29 23.60 24.52
CA GLN A 614 -19.68 23.79 24.06
C GLN A 614 -19.88 25.18 23.42
N LEU A 615 -19.35 26.24 24.04
CA LEU A 615 -19.41 27.58 23.47
C LEU A 615 -18.65 27.68 22.15
N GLU A 616 -17.52 26.99 22.03
CA GLU A 616 -16.75 26.96 20.77
C GLU A 616 -17.50 26.21 19.68
N ALA A 617 -18.13 25.06 19.98
CA ALA A 617 -18.98 24.33 19.06
C ALA A 617 -20.15 25.16 18.53
N LEU A 618 -20.80 25.95 19.42
CA LEU A 618 -21.85 26.90 19.04
C LEU A 618 -21.34 27.98 18.07
N ARG A 619 -20.15 28.52 18.33
CA ARG A 619 -19.52 29.53 17.44
C ARG A 619 -19.21 28.92 16.07
N GLN A 620 -18.61 27.74 16.05
CA GLN A 620 -18.26 27.04 14.81
C GLN A 620 -19.51 26.70 14.01
N PHE A 621 -20.55 26.17 14.64
CA PHE A 621 -21.85 25.92 14.00
C PHE A 621 -22.43 27.19 13.38
N LYS A 622 -22.50 28.29 14.14
CA LYS A 622 -22.99 29.57 13.62
C LYS A 622 -22.19 30.03 12.39
N GLN A 623 -20.87 29.96 12.43
CA GLN A 623 -20.00 30.40 11.34
C GLN A 623 -20.18 29.53 10.10
N ALA A 624 -20.28 28.20 10.25
CA ALA A 624 -20.55 27.28 9.16
C ALA A 624 -21.89 27.58 8.48
N GLN A 625 -22.96 27.77 9.26
CA GLN A 625 -24.27 28.10 8.73
C GLN A 625 -24.31 29.47 8.04
N LEU A 626 -23.63 30.47 8.58
CA LEU A 626 -23.53 31.81 7.95
C LEU A 626 -22.79 31.71 6.59
N LEU A 627 -21.75 30.90 6.47
CA LEU A 627 -21.05 30.70 5.21
C LEU A 627 -21.98 30.02 4.18
N ARG A 628 -22.71 28.98 4.58
CA ARG A 628 -23.68 28.29 3.70
C ARG A 628 -24.77 29.24 3.20
N ILE A 629 -25.43 29.96 4.10
CA ILE A 629 -26.47 30.94 3.73
C ILE A 629 -25.93 32.00 2.76
N ALA A 630 -24.71 32.52 3.01
CA ALA A 630 -24.09 33.51 2.14
C ALA A 630 -23.69 32.90 0.76
N ALA A 631 -23.24 31.65 0.71
CA ALA A 631 -22.92 30.94 -0.54
C ALA A 631 -24.19 30.71 -1.37
N GLU A 632 -25.31 30.34 -0.73
CA GLU A 632 -26.64 30.16 -1.37
C GLU A 632 -27.21 31.47 -1.92
N ASP A 633 -27.02 32.59 -1.21
CA ASP A 633 -27.41 33.92 -1.66
C ASP A 633 -26.61 34.37 -2.90
N ILE A 634 -25.26 34.24 -2.82
CA ILE A 634 -24.35 34.61 -3.92
C ILE A 634 -24.63 33.80 -5.19
N THR A 635 -25.00 32.53 -5.03
CA THR A 635 -25.33 31.68 -6.18
C THR A 635 -26.75 31.83 -6.70
N GLY A 636 -27.58 32.61 -5.99
CA GLY A 636 -28.98 32.84 -6.35
C GLY A 636 -29.91 31.65 -6.08
N VAL A 637 -29.43 30.65 -5.34
CA VAL A 637 -30.23 29.47 -4.95
C VAL A 637 -31.26 29.86 -3.90
N LEU A 638 -30.91 30.79 -2.99
CA LEU A 638 -31.79 31.27 -1.93
C LEU A 638 -32.20 32.71 -2.20
N PRO A 639 -33.51 32.97 -2.40
CA PRO A 639 -34.00 34.35 -2.55
C PRO A 639 -33.79 35.19 -1.30
N VAL A 640 -33.50 36.50 -1.43
CA VAL A 640 -33.17 37.44 -0.34
C VAL A 640 -34.11 37.37 0.87
N MET A 641 -35.44 37.25 0.62
CA MET A 641 -36.40 37.09 1.72
C MET A 641 -36.21 35.80 2.50
N LYS A 642 -35.82 34.72 1.83
CA LYS A 642 -35.48 33.45 2.48
C LYS A 642 -34.19 33.51 3.24
N VAL A 643 -33.19 34.23 2.74
CA VAL A 643 -31.94 34.51 3.47
C VAL A 643 -32.25 35.13 4.84
N SER A 644 -33.16 36.12 4.88
CA SER A 644 -33.59 36.76 6.14
C SER A 644 -34.27 35.76 7.09
N ASP A 645 -35.12 34.85 6.55
CA ASP A 645 -35.76 33.80 7.35
C ASP A 645 -34.73 32.89 8.00
N HIS A 646 -33.74 32.41 7.22
CA HIS A 646 -32.66 31.54 7.70
C HIS A 646 -31.78 32.22 8.75
N LEU A 647 -31.38 33.48 8.52
CA LEU A 647 -30.61 34.25 9.49
C LEU A 647 -31.37 34.47 10.80
N THR A 648 -32.67 34.75 10.71
CA THR A 648 -33.54 34.92 11.89
C THR A 648 -33.65 33.62 12.68
N TYR A 649 -33.75 32.48 11.99
CA TYR A 649 -33.86 31.19 12.65
C TYR A 649 -32.56 30.71 13.29
N LEU A 650 -31.41 31.08 12.68
CA LEU A 650 -30.08 30.78 13.20
C LEU A 650 -29.73 31.60 14.44
N ALA A 651 -30.25 32.83 14.54
CA ALA A 651 -30.05 33.73 15.71
C ALA A 651 -30.77 33.24 16.96
#